data_468a0375d567cc20dffc7ac6f72924b6
#
_entry.id   468a0375d567cc20dffc7ac6f72924b6
#
_cell.length_a   1.000
_cell.length_b   1.000
_cell.length_c   1.000
_cell.angle_alpha   90.00
_cell.angle_beta   90.00
_cell.angle_gamma   90.00
#
_symmetry.space_group_name_H-M   'P 1'
#
loop_
_entity.id
_entity.type
_entity.pdbx_description
1 polymer ?
#
loop_
_entity_poly.entity_id
_entity_poly.type
_entity_poly.pdbx_seq_one_letter_code
_entity_poly.pdbx_strand_id
1 'polypeptide(L)'
;VSKSDMSTETNSANQHLSERLSSTFMLVLIFGVFFAFTMLNNALFSGARIDLTENKLYTLTLGTRDLIAEIDEPIKFRFFFSQRASEDLTALRAYARRVQELLEEYQALAGGSIDLEIIDPEPFSEEEDLAAQFGLQSVPVNNAGDELYFGLVGTNSVDDQLIISFFQPEKEEFLEYDISRIIHQLSSSRKPKVGLLSSLKIQGDINMSTFQTTPAWVVIDQLTQQYEVVDVAMDATELPRDMQLLIIVHPKSLSDATLFAIDQFAMAGGRVLLFVDPLAEMERPPPGAMPTEPASNFSLLSNWGMQLRVDTVLADSAAALNVGGSNGQSVRHLGILGLSAENFNSDDVSLASLESINVTTSGILDMVGRPESRIDILIQSSENAMPMASTKFQSLADPEQLLKTFVPTGERYTIAARISGKAVTAFPEGVEVETVPEAVPEAVPETVPEAQVEGQGQVESTRDIQLHQAVLTGTDKLNVIVVADTDILTDRLWVQVQNFFGQTIASPWANNGDFVLNSVDNLLGGSELISIRSRGRFSRPFTVVESLRLAAQSKYQKSADTLQRELEETDAQLNEVESSQSDQNLFALSPEQEQAITQFQDEKLRIRKQLRDVRHQLDKDIEGLGATLKLINIIVLPLLLVLGIYAMRYTRGMRISG
;
A
#
# COMPACT_ATOMS: atom_id res chain seq x y z
N VAL A 1 1.81 -70.68 -75.76
CA VAL A 1 1.07 -69.87 -74.78
C VAL A 1 1.82 -70.01 -73.44
N SER A 2 2.50 -68.98 -72.95
CA SER A 2 3.00 -68.76 -71.61
C SER A 2 4.40 -68.13 -71.57
N LYS A 3 4.55 -66.89 -72.04
CA LYS A 3 5.72 -66.03 -71.70
C LYS A 3 5.39 -64.54 -71.59
N SER A 4 4.12 -64.10 -71.70
CA SER A 4 3.76 -62.68 -71.63
C SER A 4 3.17 -62.22 -70.26
N ASP A 5 2.76 -63.13 -69.35
CA ASP A 5 2.14 -62.76 -68.08
C ASP A 5 3.07 -62.54 -66.92
N MET A 6 4.36 -62.99 -67.04
CA MET A 6 5.34 -62.87 -65.97
C MET A 6 6.15 -61.57 -65.97
N SER A 7 6.07 -60.78 -67.06
CA SER A 7 6.76 -59.46 -67.18
C SER A 7 5.92 -58.29 -66.72
N THR A 8 4.61 -58.43 -66.62
CA THR A 8 3.69 -57.37 -66.16
C THR A 8 3.59 -57.31 -64.62
N GLU A 9 3.64 -58.43 -63.93
CA GLU A 9 3.57 -58.46 -62.43
C GLU A 9 4.85 -57.92 -61.79
N THR A 10 6.04 -58.21 -62.37
CA THR A 10 7.33 -57.69 -61.83
C THR A 10 7.48 -56.17 -62.01
N ASN A 11 6.89 -55.58 -63.03
CA ASN A 11 6.91 -54.12 -63.24
C ASN A 11 5.97 -53.38 -62.31
N SER A 12 4.80 -53.88 -61.96
CA SER A 12 3.88 -53.29 -61.00
C SER A 12 4.41 -53.34 -59.60
N ALA A 13 5.04 -54.44 -59.17
CA ALA A 13 5.63 -54.57 -57.86
C ALA A 13 6.85 -53.62 -57.67
N ASN A 14 7.68 -53.43 -58.69
CA ASN A 14 8.79 -52.47 -58.63
C ASN A 14 8.29 -51.02 -58.67
N GLN A 15 7.21 -50.69 -59.32
CA GLN A 15 6.60 -49.35 -59.30
C GLN A 15 6.03 -49.02 -57.92
N HIS A 16 5.30 -49.96 -57.29
CA HIS A 16 4.83 -49.76 -55.90
C HIS A 16 5.93 -49.71 -54.85
N LEU A 17 7.03 -50.41 -55.04
CA LEU A 17 8.19 -50.33 -54.17
C LEU A 17 8.91 -48.96 -54.31
N SER A 18 9.05 -48.48 -55.55
CA SER A 18 9.67 -47.16 -55.81
C SER A 18 8.82 -45.99 -55.31
N GLU A 19 7.50 -46.09 -55.46
CA GLU A 19 6.55 -45.09 -54.89
C GLU A 19 6.57 -45.09 -53.38
N ARG A 20 6.61 -46.25 -52.70
CA ARG A 20 6.73 -46.32 -51.23
C ARG A 20 8.08 -45.84 -50.72
N LEU A 21 9.18 -46.17 -51.38
CA LEU A 21 10.51 -45.65 -51.06
C LEU A 21 10.62 -44.13 -51.25
N SER A 22 10.07 -43.62 -52.35
CA SER A 22 9.95 -42.19 -52.63
C SER A 22 9.12 -41.45 -51.62
N SER A 23 7.95 -42.02 -51.21
CA SER A 23 7.09 -41.46 -50.18
C SER A 23 7.76 -41.45 -48.79
N THR A 24 8.42 -42.54 -48.41
CA THR A 24 9.16 -42.64 -47.15
C THR A 24 10.33 -41.65 -47.11
N PHE A 25 11.10 -41.55 -48.21
CA PHE A 25 12.19 -40.58 -48.34
C PHE A 25 11.70 -39.14 -48.24
N MET A 26 10.55 -38.81 -48.87
CA MET A 26 9.93 -37.50 -48.79
C MET A 26 9.45 -37.17 -47.39
N LEU A 27 8.95 -38.15 -46.63
CA LEU A 27 8.53 -38.00 -45.26
C LEU A 27 9.71 -37.74 -44.31
N VAL A 28 10.82 -38.46 -44.51
CA VAL A 28 12.09 -38.24 -43.78
C VAL A 28 12.69 -36.87 -44.10
N LEU A 29 12.61 -36.44 -45.36
CA LEU A 29 13.08 -35.13 -45.79
C LEU A 29 12.24 -34.00 -45.15
N ILE A 30 10.89 -34.14 -45.15
CA ILE A 30 9.98 -33.16 -44.48
C ILE A 30 10.28 -33.11 -43.01
N PHE A 31 10.50 -34.24 -42.33
CA PHE A 31 10.87 -34.29 -40.93
C PHE A 31 12.22 -33.62 -40.68
N GLY A 32 13.23 -33.90 -41.53
CA GLY A 32 14.56 -33.25 -41.45
C GLY A 32 14.45 -31.72 -41.66
N VAL A 33 13.68 -31.26 -42.62
CA VAL A 33 13.44 -29.82 -42.88
C VAL A 33 12.71 -29.18 -41.70
N PHE A 34 11.67 -29.85 -41.14
CA PHE A 34 10.97 -29.38 -39.95
C PHE A 34 11.89 -29.26 -38.75
N PHE A 35 12.75 -30.29 -38.51
CA PHE A 35 13.70 -30.27 -37.41
C PHE A 35 14.78 -29.18 -37.59
N ALA A 36 15.32 -29.04 -38.80
CA ALA A 36 16.23 -27.95 -39.10
C ALA A 36 15.61 -26.55 -38.97
N PHE A 37 14.33 -26.41 -39.37
CA PHE A 37 13.57 -25.17 -39.22
C PHE A 37 13.32 -24.87 -37.74
N THR A 38 12.93 -25.86 -36.93
CA THR A 38 12.74 -25.67 -35.49
C THR A 38 14.05 -25.34 -34.77
N MET A 39 15.15 -25.99 -35.12
CA MET A 39 16.50 -25.62 -34.58
C MET A 39 16.93 -24.20 -34.98
N LEU A 40 16.72 -23.84 -36.25
CA LEU A 40 17.07 -22.50 -36.76
C LEU A 40 16.17 -21.43 -36.13
N ASN A 41 14.88 -21.72 -36.01
CA ASN A 41 13.91 -20.84 -35.35
C ASN A 41 14.30 -20.63 -33.87
N ASN A 42 14.63 -21.69 -33.15
CA ASN A 42 15.09 -21.60 -31.77
C ASN A 42 16.42 -20.83 -31.63
N ALA A 43 17.35 -21.00 -32.55
CA ALA A 43 18.63 -20.30 -32.52
C ALA A 43 18.54 -18.81 -32.90
N LEU A 44 17.63 -18.46 -33.83
CA LEU A 44 17.47 -17.07 -34.33
C LEU A 44 16.48 -16.25 -33.49
N PHE A 45 15.48 -16.89 -32.88
CA PHE A 45 14.39 -16.23 -32.17
C PHE A 45 14.26 -16.61 -30.70
N SER A 46 15.31 -17.24 -30.11
CA SER A 46 15.29 -17.61 -28.68
C SER A 46 15.12 -16.41 -27.72
N GLY A 47 15.42 -15.19 -28.20
CA GLY A 47 15.20 -13.95 -27.44
C GLY A 47 14.08 -13.05 -27.96
N ALA A 48 13.41 -13.41 -29.08
CA ALA A 48 12.36 -12.59 -29.66
C ALA A 48 11.02 -12.91 -29.00
N ARG A 49 10.63 -12.12 -28.00
CA ARG A 49 9.31 -12.17 -27.36
C ARG A 49 8.46 -11.01 -27.90
N ILE A 50 7.25 -11.29 -28.34
CA ILE A 50 6.25 -10.27 -28.71
C ILE A 50 5.14 -10.34 -27.66
N ASP A 51 5.08 -9.31 -26.85
CA ASP A 51 4.03 -9.17 -25.87
C ASP A 51 2.77 -8.63 -26.53
N LEU A 52 1.76 -9.49 -26.66
CA LEU A 52 0.44 -9.19 -27.24
C LEU A 52 -0.60 -8.86 -26.18
N THR A 53 -0.22 -8.79 -24.91
CA THR A 53 -1.14 -8.42 -23.83
C THR A 53 -1.48 -6.94 -23.91
N GLU A 54 -2.71 -6.56 -23.57
CA GLU A 54 -3.19 -5.19 -23.63
C GLU A 54 -2.34 -4.22 -22.80
N ASN A 55 -1.83 -4.68 -21.64
CA ASN A 55 -1.02 -3.88 -20.72
C ASN A 55 0.49 -4.20 -20.80
N LYS A 56 0.94 -4.92 -21.83
CA LYS A 56 2.35 -5.36 -21.99
C LYS A 56 2.91 -6.02 -20.72
N LEU A 57 2.15 -6.93 -20.13
CA LEU A 57 2.42 -7.55 -18.84
C LEU A 57 3.77 -8.29 -18.76
N TYR A 58 4.30 -8.76 -19.90
CA TYR A 58 5.55 -9.50 -20.02
C TYR A 58 6.75 -8.64 -20.53
N THR A 59 6.57 -7.31 -20.59
CA THR A 59 7.63 -6.40 -21.03
C THR A 59 7.91 -5.41 -19.92
N LEU A 60 9.11 -5.32 -19.39
CA LEU A 60 9.48 -4.35 -18.35
C LEU A 60 9.28 -2.91 -18.83
N THR A 61 8.87 -2.02 -17.92
CA THR A 61 8.67 -0.59 -18.19
C THR A 61 9.99 0.09 -18.57
N LEU A 62 9.90 1.29 -19.15
CA LEU A 62 11.08 2.09 -19.44
C LEU A 62 11.84 2.42 -18.15
N GLY A 63 11.14 2.84 -17.06
CA GLY A 63 11.77 3.13 -15.80
C GLY A 63 12.53 1.93 -15.21
N THR A 64 11.97 0.72 -15.29
CA THR A 64 12.68 -0.48 -14.85
C THR A 64 13.95 -0.74 -15.68
N ARG A 65 13.90 -0.50 -16.99
CA ARG A 65 15.06 -0.69 -17.87
C ARG A 65 16.15 0.32 -17.59
N ASP A 66 15.76 1.57 -17.36
CA ASP A 66 16.70 2.63 -17.01
C ASP A 66 17.37 2.32 -15.66
N LEU A 67 16.58 1.88 -14.67
CA LEU A 67 17.08 1.44 -13.37
C LEU A 67 18.08 0.26 -13.48
N ILE A 68 17.75 -0.75 -14.29
CA ILE A 68 18.64 -1.90 -14.51
C ILE A 68 19.96 -1.46 -15.18
N ALA A 69 19.90 -0.48 -16.08
CA ALA A 69 21.09 0.03 -16.77
C ALA A 69 22.04 0.83 -15.85
N GLU A 70 21.53 1.32 -14.72
CA GLU A 70 22.28 2.06 -13.71
C GLU A 70 22.91 1.16 -12.63
N ILE A 71 22.74 -0.16 -12.68
CA ILE A 71 23.32 -1.08 -11.71
C ILE A 71 24.84 -1.17 -11.91
N ASP A 72 25.61 -0.58 -11.01
CA ASP A 72 27.07 -0.58 -11.05
C ASP A 72 27.66 -1.85 -10.40
N GLU A 73 27.01 -2.40 -9.35
CA GLU A 73 27.46 -3.54 -8.59
C GLU A 73 26.49 -4.72 -8.68
N PRO A 74 27.00 -5.99 -8.74
CA PRO A 74 26.13 -7.14 -8.91
C PRO A 74 25.20 -7.34 -7.72
N ILE A 75 23.94 -7.63 -8.02
CA ILE A 75 22.88 -7.96 -7.05
C ILE A 75 22.57 -9.45 -7.19
N LYS A 76 22.53 -10.17 -6.08
CA LYS A 76 22.10 -11.56 -6.04
C LYS A 76 20.67 -11.66 -5.54
N PHE A 77 19.78 -12.23 -6.37
CA PHE A 77 18.42 -12.58 -6.03
C PHE A 77 18.30 -14.06 -5.69
N ARG A 78 17.65 -14.38 -4.57
CA ARG A 78 17.24 -15.73 -4.22
C ARG A 78 15.73 -15.77 -4.14
N PHE A 79 15.12 -16.46 -5.08
CA PHE A 79 13.68 -16.65 -5.16
C PHE A 79 13.32 -17.98 -4.51
N PHE A 80 12.51 -17.93 -3.46
CA PHE A 80 12.05 -19.09 -2.71
C PHE A 80 10.58 -19.39 -3.05
N PHE A 81 10.32 -20.62 -3.47
CA PHE A 81 8.95 -21.07 -3.69
C PHE A 81 8.80 -22.58 -3.41
N SER A 82 7.99 -22.93 -2.39
CA SER A 82 7.73 -24.32 -1.99
C SER A 82 6.78 -25.00 -2.99
N GLN A 83 7.34 -25.70 -3.99
CA GLN A 83 6.57 -26.33 -5.06
C GLN A 83 5.68 -27.45 -4.54
N ARG A 84 6.19 -28.29 -3.63
CA ARG A 84 5.47 -29.42 -3.07
C ARG A 84 4.30 -28.96 -2.17
N ALA A 85 4.52 -28.03 -1.28
CA ALA A 85 3.49 -27.50 -0.39
C ALA A 85 2.36 -26.79 -1.15
N SER A 86 2.61 -26.36 -2.40
CA SER A 86 1.64 -25.66 -3.25
C SER A 86 0.89 -26.54 -4.26
N GLU A 87 1.02 -27.89 -4.21
CA GLU A 87 0.44 -28.79 -5.23
C GLU A 87 -1.07 -28.55 -5.46
N ASP A 88 -1.83 -28.35 -4.41
CA ASP A 88 -3.27 -28.13 -4.47
C ASP A 88 -3.66 -26.67 -4.71
N LEU A 89 -2.70 -25.72 -4.70
CA LEU A 89 -2.91 -24.28 -4.81
C LEU A 89 -2.66 -23.77 -6.24
N THR A 90 -3.52 -24.15 -7.19
CA THR A 90 -3.30 -23.89 -8.63
C THR A 90 -3.14 -22.40 -8.96
N ALA A 91 -3.90 -21.52 -8.31
CA ALA A 91 -3.81 -20.08 -8.52
C ALA A 91 -2.47 -19.51 -8.04
N LEU A 92 -2.02 -19.94 -6.85
CA LEU A 92 -0.75 -19.51 -6.29
C LEU A 92 0.45 -19.98 -7.13
N ARG A 93 0.40 -21.22 -7.64
CA ARG A 93 1.42 -21.75 -8.56
C ARG A 93 1.48 -21.00 -9.88
N ALA A 94 0.33 -20.58 -10.41
CA ALA A 94 0.28 -19.75 -11.62
C ALA A 94 0.94 -18.38 -11.36
N TYR A 95 0.68 -17.78 -10.21
CA TYR A 95 1.28 -16.52 -9.80
C TYR A 95 2.79 -16.67 -9.54
N ALA A 96 3.23 -17.72 -8.84
CA ALA A 96 4.64 -17.99 -8.60
C ALA A 96 5.44 -18.15 -9.91
N ARG A 97 4.88 -18.83 -10.89
CA ARG A 97 5.47 -18.90 -12.23
C ARG A 97 5.60 -17.52 -12.87
N ARG A 98 4.58 -16.69 -12.70
CA ARG A 98 4.61 -15.31 -13.22
C ARG A 98 5.70 -14.47 -12.57
N VAL A 99 5.87 -14.59 -11.23
CA VAL A 99 6.97 -13.92 -10.50
C VAL A 99 8.32 -14.41 -11.01
N GLN A 100 8.49 -15.72 -11.14
CA GLN A 100 9.72 -16.31 -11.66
C GLN A 100 10.05 -15.81 -13.08
N GLU A 101 9.08 -15.84 -14.00
CA GLU A 101 9.26 -15.36 -15.39
C GLU A 101 9.65 -13.88 -15.42
N LEU A 102 9.10 -13.06 -14.52
CA LEU A 102 9.48 -11.66 -14.40
C LEU A 102 10.91 -11.49 -13.89
N LEU A 103 11.32 -12.24 -12.85
CA LEU A 103 12.69 -12.22 -12.34
C LEU A 103 13.71 -12.67 -13.39
N GLU A 104 13.37 -13.69 -14.18
CA GLU A 104 14.20 -14.13 -15.33
C GLU A 104 14.35 -13.04 -16.39
N GLU A 105 13.33 -12.22 -16.61
CA GLU A 105 13.40 -11.05 -17.52
C GLU A 105 14.33 -9.97 -16.97
N TYR A 106 14.29 -9.69 -15.66
CA TYR A 106 15.24 -8.79 -14.99
C TYR A 106 16.68 -9.29 -15.16
N GLN A 107 16.92 -10.56 -14.90
CA GLN A 107 18.25 -11.17 -15.07
C GLN A 107 18.73 -11.05 -16.52
N ALA A 108 17.86 -11.33 -17.49
CA ALA A 108 18.21 -11.28 -18.92
C ALA A 108 18.56 -9.86 -19.38
N LEU A 109 17.84 -8.83 -18.91
CA LEU A 109 18.11 -7.43 -19.24
C LEU A 109 19.32 -6.86 -18.51
N ALA A 110 19.60 -7.34 -17.31
CA ALA A 110 20.73 -6.89 -16.50
C ALA A 110 22.11 -7.31 -17.05
N GLY A 111 22.16 -8.23 -18.04
CA GLY A 111 23.41 -8.58 -18.71
C GLY A 111 24.51 -9.14 -17.80
N GLY A 112 24.15 -9.63 -16.61
CA GLY A 112 25.08 -10.18 -15.61
C GLY A 112 25.17 -9.37 -14.32
N SER A 113 24.57 -8.18 -14.23
CA SER A 113 24.49 -7.41 -12.98
C SER A 113 23.47 -7.95 -12.00
N ILE A 114 22.56 -8.86 -12.43
CA ILE A 114 21.62 -9.57 -11.55
C ILE A 114 21.87 -11.07 -11.70
N ASP A 115 22.15 -11.75 -10.58
CA ASP A 115 22.26 -13.21 -10.49
C ASP A 115 21.02 -13.77 -9.77
N LEU A 116 20.22 -14.60 -10.45
CA LEU A 116 18.99 -15.18 -9.93
C LEU A 116 19.20 -16.66 -9.58
N GLU A 117 18.99 -16.99 -8.31
CA GLU A 117 18.96 -18.35 -7.79
C GLU A 117 17.53 -18.73 -7.41
N ILE A 118 17.04 -19.86 -7.94
CA ILE A 118 15.69 -20.36 -7.63
C ILE A 118 15.82 -21.51 -6.62
N ILE A 119 15.14 -21.39 -5.49
CA ILE A 119 15.24 -22.30 -4.36
C ILE A 119 13.84 -22.86 -4.05
N ASP A 120 13.75 -24.19 -3.90
CA ASP A 120 12.52 -24.90 -3.55
C ASP A 120 12.64 -25.43 -2.11
N PRO A 121 12.14 -24.70 -1.09
CA PRO A 121 12.16 -25.17 0.29
C PRO A 121 11.21 -26.36 0.47
N GLU A 122 11.80 -27.55 0.66
CA GLU A 122 11.04 -28.74 1.07
C GLU A 122 10.96 -28.81 2.61
N PRO A 123 9.91 -29.40 3.18
CA PRO A 123 9.79 -29.57 4.63
C PRO A 123 11.03 -30.29 5.22
N PHE A 124 11.63 -29.68 6.25
CA PHE A 124 12.82 -30.17 6.96
C PHE A 124 14.11 -30.21 6.12
N SER A 125 14.21 -29.36 5.10
CA SER A 125 15.40 -29.23 4.25
C SER A 125 16.31 -28.08 4.71
N GLU A 126 17.54 -28.06 4.21
CA GLU A 126 18.48 -26.95 4.44
C GLU A 126 17.97 -25.65 3.77
N GLU A 127 17.20 -25.76 2.69
CA GLU A 127 16.59 -24.63 1.98
C GLU A 127 15.47 -23.99 2.79
N GLU A 128 14.72 -24.77 3.58
CA GLU A 128 13.72 -24.27 4.52
C GLU A 128 14.39 -23.50 5.67
N ASP A 129 15.45 -24.06 6.26
CA ASP A 129 16.25 -23.38 7.28
C ASP A 129 16.86 -22.07 6.75
N LEU A 130 17.31 -22.08 5.50
CA LEU A 130 17.86 -20.91 4.83
C LEU A 130 16.79 -19.84 4.62
N ALA A 131 15.58 -20.20 4.20
CA ALA A 131 14.46 -19.28 4.04
C ALA A 131 14.09 -18.60 5.37
N ALA A 132 14.02 -19.39 6.46
CA ALA A 132 13.77 -18.88 7.81
C ALA A 132 14.91 -17.96 8.30
N GLN A 133 16.17 -18.32 8.02
CA GLN A 133 17.34 -17.51 8.39
C GLN A 133 17.32 -16.14 7.71
N PHE A 134 16.86 -16.06 6.45
CA PHE A 134 16.70 -14.79 5.75
C PHE A 134 15.48 -13.97 6.22
N GLY A 135 14.62 -14.51 7.09
CA GLY A 135 13.44 -13.82 7.62
C GLY A 135 12.23 -13.86 6.69
N LEU A 136 12.16 -14.84 5.79
CA LEU A 136 10.96 -15.07 5.00
C LEU A 136 9.80 -15.59 5.87
N GLN A 137 8.58 -15.16 5.56
CA GLN A 137 7.38 -15.65 6.22
C GLN A 137 6.90 -16.93 5.57
N SER A 138 6.61 -17.92 6.40
CA SER A 138 5.92 -19.13 5.97
C SER A 138 4.42 -19.04 6.21
N VAL A 139 3.64 -19.73 5.40
CA VAL A 139 2.19 -19.87 5.56
C VAL A 139 1.86 -21.34 5.72
N PRO A 140 1.21 -21.77 6.82
CA PRO A 140 0.81 -23.16 6.99
C PRO A 140 -0.30 -23.50 5.98
N VAL A 141 -0.09 -24.56 5.18
CA VAL A 141 -1.03 -24.96 4.11
C VAL A 141 -1.91 -26.14 4.49
N ASN A 142 -1.56 -26.88 5.55
CA ASN A 142 -2.35 -28.00 6.03
C ASN A 142 -2.21 -28.20 7.55
N ASN A 143 -3.06 -29.07 8.12
CA ASN A 143 -3.03 -29.43 9.54
C ASN A 143 -1.85 -30.33 9.93
N ALA A 144 -1.05 -30.77 8.98
CA ALA A 144 0.14 -31.59 9.20
C ALA A 144 1.39 -30.77 9.51
N GLY A 145 1.30 -29.45 9.37
CA GLY A 145 2.39 -28.51 9.67
C GLY A 145 3.32 -28.26 8.48
N ASP A 146 2.89 -28.57 7.24
CA ASP A 146 3.66 -28.17 6.06
C ASP A 146 3.58 -26.66 5.88
N GLU A 147 4.74 -26.04 5.75
CA GLU A 147 4.89 -24.60 5.56
C GLU A 147 5.18 -24.27 4.09
N LEU A 148 4.59 -23.20 3.60
CA LEU A 148 4.79 -22.69 2.25
C LEU A 148 5.55 -21.37 2.32
N TYR A 149 6.72 -21.33 1.70
CA TYR A 149 7.50 -20.15 1.47
C TYR A 149 7.27 -19.64 0.04
N PHE A 150 7.07 -18.34 -0.11
CA PHE A 150 6.94 -17.68 -1.40
C PHE A 150 7.47 -16.25 -1.30
N GLY A 151 8.77 -16.08 -1.44
CA GLY A 151 9.44 -14.80 -1.21
C GLY A 151 10.67 -14.58 -2.06
N LEU A 152 11.26 -13.38 -1.91
CA LEU A 152 12.47 -12.96 -2.60
C LEU A 152 13.45 -12.35 -1.61
N VAL A 153 14.71 -12.75 -1.71
CA VAL A 153 15.83 -12.14 -0.98
C VAL A 153 16.78 -11.54 -1.99
N GLY A 154 17.03 -10.24 -1.89
CA GLY A 154 18.05 -9.52 -2.64
C GLY A 154 19.25 -9.22 -1.75
N THR A 155 20.48 -9.42 -2.24
CA THR A 155 21.72 -9.06 -1.54
C THR A 155 22.67 -8.38 -2.50
N ASN A 156 23.38 -7.33 -2.03
CA ASN A 156 24.41 -6.64 -2.79
C ASN A 156 25.81 -7.14 -2.44
N SER A 157 26.86 -6.51 -2.99
CA SER A 157 28.27 -6.87 -2.79
C SER A 157 28.80 -6.61 -1.38
N VAL A 158 28.12 -5.79 -0.58
CA VAL A 158 28.49 -5.46 0.82
C VAL A 158 27.61 -6.17 1.84
N ASP A 159 26.86 -7.20 1.41
CA ASP A 159 25.95 -8.02 2.22
C ASP A 159 24.72 -7.26 2.79
N ASP A 160 24.38 -6.10 2.24
CA ASP A 160 23.08 -5.51 2.54
C ASP A 160 21.97 -6.40 1.98
N GLN A 161 20.95 -6.63 2.78
CA GLN A 161 19.85 -7.54 2.47
C GLN A 161 18.51 -6.83 2.48
N LEU A 162 17.72 -7.06 1.43
CA LEU A 162 16.31 -6.66 1.35
C LEU A 162 15.46 -7.86 0.99
N ILE A 163 14.25 -7.93 1.57
CA ILE A 163 13.38 -9.08 1.40
C ILE A 163 11.95 -8.68 0.98
N ILE A 164 11.32 -9.53 0.17
CA ILE A 164 9.88 -9.64 0.06
C ILE A 164 9.51 -10.92 0.81
N SER A 165 8.96 -10.75 2.02
CA SER A 165 8.73 -11.88 2.93
C SER A 165 7.75 -12.90 2.38
N PHE A 166 6.73 -12.44 1.65
CA PHE A 166 5.74 -13.28 0.98
C PHE A 166 5.09 -12.52 -0.20
N PHE A 167 5.06 -13.14 -1.39
CA PHE A 167 4.37 -12.59 -2.55
C PHE A 167 2.86 -12.85 -2.46
N GLN A 168 2.09 -11.80 -2.32
CA GLN A 168 0.63 -11.85 -2.25
C GLN A 168 0.03 -11.70 -3.65
N PRO A 169 -0.86 -12.63 -4.10
CA PRO A 169 -1.49 -12.51 -5.43
C PRO A 169 -2.31 -11.24 -5.60
N GLU A 170 -2.85 -10.68 -4.52
CA GLU A 170 -3.62 -9.45 -4.51
C GLU A 170 -2.76 -8.23 -4.90
N LYS A 171 -1.43 -8.32 -4.69
CA LYS A 171 -0.43 -7.27 -4.99
C LYS A 171 0.26 -7.46 -6.35
N GLU A 172 -0.23 -8.32 -7.22
CA GLU A 172 0.40 -8.63 -8.51
C GLU A 172 0.65 -7.39 -9.36
N GLU A 173 -0.21 -6.38 -9.29
CA GLU A 173 -0.07 -5.13 -10.04
C GLU A 173 1.16 -4.30 -9.64
N PHE A 174 1.67 -4.49 -8.43
CA PHE A 174 2.85 -3.79 -7.88
C PHE A 174 4.13 -4.64 -7.95
N LEU A 175 4.07 -5.85 -8.49
CA LEU A 175 5.18 -6.79 -8.52
C LEU A 175 6.45 -6.20 -9.16
N GLU A 176 6.32 -5.52 -10.29
CA GLU A 176 7.44 -4.86 -10.95
C GLU A 176 8.01 -3.72 -10.11
N TYR A 177 7.15 -2.95 -9.44
CA TYR A 177 7.58 -1.89 -8.54
C TYR A 177 8.34 -2.45 -7.34
N ASP A 178 7.84 -3.48 -6.67
CA ASP A 178 8.46 -4.06 -5.48
C ASP A 178 9.86 -4.64 -5.79
N ILE A 179 10.01 -5.32 -6.92
CA ILE A 179 11.31 -5.84 -7.37
C ILE A 179 12.25 -4.68 -7.73
N SER A 180 11.77 -3.69 -8.49
CA SER A 180 12.57 -2.53 -8.90
C SER A 180 13.01 -1.68 -7.71
N ARG A 181 12.17 -1.56 -6.67
CA ARG A 181 12.51 -0.91 -5.41
C ARG A 181 13.69 -1.60 -4.72
N ILE A 182 13.68 -2.92 -4.62
CA ILE A 182 14.81 -3.68 -4.06
C ILE A 182 16.09 -3.41 -4.86
N ILE A 183 16.02 -3.42 -6.19
CA ILE A 183 17.18 -3.13 -7.05
C ILE A 183 17.70 -1.72 -6.77
N HIS A 184 16.81 -0.71 -6.76
CA HIS A 184 17.19 0.68 -6.51
C HIS A 184 17.89 0.87 -5.16
N GLN A 185 17.36 0.25 -4.11
CA GLN A 185 17.95 0.33 -2.77
C GLN A 185 19.27 -0.43 -2.65
N LEU A 186 19.42 -1.61 -3.28
CA LEU A 186 20.65 -2.40 -3.25
C LEU A 186 21.74 -1.86 -4.17
N SER A 187 21.40 -1.12 -5.22
CA SER A 187 22.38 -0.48 -6.13
C SER A 187 23.04 0.75 -5.50
N SER A 188 22.44 1.35 -4.46
CA SER A 188 22.98 2.50 -3.76
C SER A 188 23.86 2.07 -2.57
N SER A 189 25.15 2.31 -2.64
CA SER A 189 26.10 2.02 -1.54
C SER A 189 25.94 2.95 -0.33
N ARG A 190 25.15 3.99 -0.43
CA ARG A 190 24.91 4.97 0.65
C ARG A 190 23.43 5.09 0.94
N LYS A 191 23.07 5.06 2.23
CA LYS A 191 21.69 5.35 2.65
C LYS A 191 21.31 6.76 2.18
N PRO A 192 20.13 6.92 1.54
CA PRO A 192 19.63 8.24 1.19
C PRO A 192 19.48 9.13 2.43
N LYS A 193 19.84 10.42 2.28
CA LYS A 193 19.75 11.39 3.36
C LYS A 193 18.35 12.01 3.43
N VAL A 194 17.70 11.88 4.58
CA VAL A 194 16.34 12.36 4.87
C VAL A 194 16.41 13.39 5.99
N GLY A 195 15.97 14.61 5.72
CA GLY A 195 15.81 15.64 6.76
C GLY A 195 14.53 15.45 7.54
N LEU A 196 14.59 15.66 8.86
CA LEU A 196 13.43 15.60 9.75
C LEU A 196 13.29 16.94 10.47
N LEU A 197 12.22 17.68 10.17
CA LEU A 197 11.85 18.94 10.82
C LEU A 197 10.55 18.72 11.59
N SER A 198 10.58 18.80 12.92
CA SER A 198 9.42 18.53 13.75
C SER A 198 9.31 19.47 14.95
N SER A 199 8.12 19.99 15.20
CA SER A 199 7.81 20.68 16.47
C SER A 199 7.45 19.70 17.59
N LEU A 200 7.14 18.44 17.23
CA LEU A 200 6.85 17.37 18.18
C LEU A 200 8.13 16.59 18.53
N LYS A 201 8.20 16.05 19.74
CA LYS A 201 9.35 15.29 20.24
C LYS A 201 9.31 13.83 19.78
N ILE A 202 9.28 13.63 18.47
CA ILE A 202 9.11 12.30 17.86
C ILE A 202 10.38 11.45 17.88
N GLN A 203 11.55 12.09 18.03
CA GLN A 203 12.84 11.41 18.16
C GLN A 203 13.17 10.98 19.62
N GLY A 204 12.20 11.14 20.51
CA GLY A 204 12.39 10.95 21.93
C GLY A 204 12.88 12.22 22.64
N ASP A 205 12.92 12.17 23.96
CA ASP A 205 13.33 13.29 24.80
C ASP A 205 13.93 12.81 26.13
N ILE A 206 14.79 13.62 26.71
CA ILE A 206 15.30 13.42 28.03
C ILE A 206 14.76 14.53 28.94
N ASN A 207 13.87 14.20 29.85
CA ASN A 207 13.38 15.15 30.81
C ASN A 207 14.49 15.47 31.82
N MET A 208 15.10 16.63 31.66
CA MET A 208 16.26 17.06 32.54
C MET A 208 15.89 17.20 33.98
N SER A 209 14.61 17.36 34.34
CA SER A 209 14.15 17.48 35.73
C SER A 209 13.99 16.13 36.44
N THR A 210 13.57 15.10 35.70
CA THR A 210 13.29 13.76 36.24
C THR A 210 14.28 12.71 35.76
N PHE A 211 15.18 13.03 34.82
CA PHE A 211 16.08 12.12 34.10
C PHE A 211 15.36 10.92 33.45
N GLN A 212 14.07 11.09 33.15
CA GLN A 212 13.30 10.09 32.41
C GLN A 212 13.53 10.28 30.92
N THR A 213 13.88 9.20 30.24
CA THR A 213 14.03 9.16 28.79
C THR A 213 12.69 8.69 28.17
N THR A 214 12.17 9.47 27.26
CA THR A 214 11.07 9.04 26.38
C THR A 214 11.70 8.49 25.11
N PRO A 215 11.42 7.25 24.68
CA PRO A 215 11.98 6.68 23.45
C PRO A 215 11.48 7.43 22.23
N ALA A 216 12.19 7.30 21.11
CA ALA A 216 11.69 7.69 19.80
C ALA A 216 10.43 6.89 19.44
N TRP A 217 9.60 7.45 18.59
CA TRP A 217 8.46 6.70 18.04
C TRP A 217 8.96 5.60 17.10
N VAL A 218 8.29 4.47 17.09
CA VAL A 218 8.70 3.27 16.32
C VAL A 218 8.92 3.58 14.84
N VAL A 219 8.10 4.44 14.24
CA VAL A 219 8.26 4.85 12.84
C VAL A 219 9.58 5.57 12.59
N ILE A 220 10.08 6.35 13.54
CA ILE A 220 11.38 7.04 13.44
C ILE A 220 12.53 6.06 13.56
N ASP A 221 12.41 5.07 14.45
CA ASP A 221 13.39 3.99 14.55
C ASP A 221 13.45 3.18 13.24
N GLN A 222 12.31 2.88 12.62
CA GLN A 222 12.25 2.21 11.33
C GLN A 222 12.88 3.03 10.20
N LEU A 223 12.62 4.34 10.15
CA LEU A 223 13.25 5.25 9.17
C LEU A 223 14.77 5.29 9.36
N THR A 224 15.26 5.38 10.60
CA THR A 224 16.70 5.44 10.88
C THR A 224 17.43 4.14 10.52
N GLN A 225 16.75 3.00 10.56
CA GLN A 225 17.31 1.74 10.10
C GLN A 225 17.60 1.73 8.59
N GLN A 226 16.73 2.39 7.78
CA GLN A 226 16.80 2.35 6.33
C GLN A 226 17.49 3.58 5.72
N TYR A 227 17.41 4.75 6.36
CA TYR A 227 17.87 6.04 5.84
C TYR A 227 18.84 6.73 6.81
N GLU A 228 19.64 7.66 6.27
CA GLU A 228 20.41 8.60 7.09
C GLU A 228 19.47 9.77 7.49
N VAL A 229 18.83 9.65 8.66
CA VAL A 229 17.93 10.68 9.17
C VAL A 229 18.73 11.80 9.82
N VAL A 230 18.58 13.02 9.32
CA VAL A 230 19.28 14.22 9.82
C VAL A 230 18.25 15.18 10.40
N ASP A 231 18.48 15.63 11.64
CA ASP A 231 17.62 16.61 12.29
C ASP A 231 17.76 17.98 11.65
N VAL A 232 16.64 18.63 11.37
CA VAL A 232 16.57 19.98 10.81
C VAL A 232 15.91 20.89 11.84
N ALA A 233 16.64 21.90 12.30
CA ALA A 233 16.13 22.84 13.29
C ALA A 233 14.94 23.66 12.75
N MET A 234 13.98 24.01 13.61
CA MET A 234 12.79 24.77 13.24
C MET A 234 13.11 26.22 12.76
N ASP A 235 14.28 26.72 13.09
CA ASP A 235 14.82 28.03 12.71
C ASP A 235 15.95 27.94 11.67
N ALA A 236 16.12 26.78 11.03
CA ALA A 236 17.15 26.57 10.02
C ALA A 236 16.99 27.52 8.84
N THR A 237 18.03 28.30 8.54
CA THR A 237 18.08 29.21 7.38
C THR A 237 18.63 28.53 6.12
N GLU A 238 19.33 27.41 6.31
CA GLU A 238 19.84 26.56 5.22
C GLU A 238 19.55 25.10 5.54
N LEU A 239 19.22 24.33 4.52
CA LEU A 239 19.00 22.88 4.66
C LEU A 239 20.28 22.08 4.40
N PRO A 240 20.45 20.91 5.04
CA PRO A 240 21.60 20.04 4.80
C PRO A 240 21.81 19.74 3.32
N ARG A 241 23.06 19.85 2.86
CA ARG A 241 23.43 19.49 1.50
C ARG A 241 23.26 17.98 1.28
N ASP A 242 22.99 17.58 0.05
CA ASP A 242 22.78 16.18 -0.37
C ASP A 242 21.52 15.51 0.23
N MET A 243 20.63 16.27 0.86
CA MET A 243 19.32 15.81 1.30
C MET A 243 18.40 15.65 0.10
N GLN A 244 17.70 14.53 0.02
CA GLN A 244 16.80 14.21 -1.09
C GLN A 244 15.33 14.35 -0.72
N LEU A 245 15.01 14.15 0.56
CA LEU A 245 13.66 14.23 1.11
C LEU A 245 13.68 15.01 2.42
N LEU A 246 12.68 15.86 2.60
CA LEU A 246 12.40 16.55 3.86
C LEU A 246 11.06 16.07 4.42
N ILE A 247 11.08 15.47 5.62
CA ILE A 247 9.89 15.13 6.40
C ILE A 247 9.62 16.31 7.35
N ILE A 248 8.43 16.88 7.24
CA ILE A 248 7.98 18.00 8.08
C ILE A 248 6.80 17.53 8.92
N VAL A 249 6.91 17.61 10.25
CA VAL A 249 5.88 17.17 11.18
C VAL A 249 5.42 18.32 12.04
N HIS A 250 4.14 18.64 11.97
CA HIS A 250 3.51 19.68 12.78
C HIS A 250 4.23 21.04 12.73
N PRO A 251 4.46 21.62 11.52
CA PRO A 251 5.19 22.88 11.41
C PRO A 251 4.46 24.01 12.13
N LYS A 252 5.15 24.70 13.02
CA LYS A 252 4.65 25.85 13.77
C LYS A 252 5.68 26.96 13.83
N SER A 253 5.22 28.19 13.63
CA SER A 253 6.04 29.39 13.82
C SER A 253 7.38 29.36 13.09
N LEU A 254 7.41 28.76 11.89
CA LEU A 254 8.60 28.78 11.03
C LEU A 254 8.89 30.22 10.61
N SER A 255 10.19 30.60 10.63
CA SER A 255 10.62 31.88 10.12
C SER A 255 10.48 31.99 8.60
N ASP A 256 10.37 33.17 8.05
CA ASP A 256 10.36 33.37 6.58
C ASP A 256 11.65 32.84 5.95
N ALA A 257 12.77 32.86 6.65
CA ALA A 257 14.03 32.27 6.21
C ALA A 257 13.96 30.75 6.10
N THR A 258 13.35 30.10 7.10
CA THR A 258 13.14 28.63 7.07
C THR A 258 12.15 28.24 5.97
N LEU A 259 11.05 28.96 5.84
CA LEU A 259 10.08 28.75 4.77
C LEU A 259 10.72 28.94 3.38
N PHE A 260 11.56 29.96 3.22
CA PHE A 260 12.33 30.19 2.00
C PHE A 260 13.27 29.02 1.69
N ALA A 261 14.02 28.52 2.69
CA ALA A 261 14.92 27.40 2.50
C ALA A 261 14.15 26.12 2.04
N ILE A 262 12.98 25.86 2.64
CA ILE A 262 12.10 24.75 2.24
C ILE A 262 11.53 24.96 0.84
N ASP A 263 11.09 26.18 0.50
CA ASP A 263 10.58 26.51 -0.82
C ASP A 263 11.64 26.30 -1.90
N GLN A 264 12.85 26.83 -1.72
CA GLN A 264 13.94 26.67 -2.68
C GLN A 264 14.39 25.20 -2.79
N PHE A 265 14.36 24.43 -1.72
CA PHE A 265 14.59 22.98 -1.74
C PHE A 265 13.54 22.27 -2.63
N ALA A 266 12.26 22.57 -2.42
CA ALA A 266 11.17 22.00 -3.23
C ALA A 266 11.26 22.45 -4.71
N MET A 267 11.61 23.73 -4.98
CA MET A 267 11.82 24.25 -6.33
C MET A 267 13.02 23.59 -7.04
N ALA A 268 14.05 23.18 -6.30
CA ALA A 268 15.19 22.43 -6.84
C ALA A 268 14.84 20.96 -7.19
N GLY A 269 13.63 20.50 -6.87
CA GLY A 269 13.18 19.12 -7.06
C GLY A 269 13.38 18.24 -5.84
N GLY A 270 13.71 18.83 -4.69
CA GLY A 270 13.66 18.17 -3.40
C GLY A 270 12.22 17.73 -3.08
N ARG A 271 12.07 16.57 -2.44
CA ARG A 271 10.76 15.99 -2.13
C ARG A 271 10.37 16.30 -0.71
N VAL A 272 9.06 16.39 -0.47
CA VAL A 272 8.53 16.76 0.85
C VAL A 272 7.44 15.78 1.27
N LEU A 273 7.56 15.25 2.49
CA LEU A 273 6.51 14.53 3.18
C LEU A 273 6.04 15.37 4.35
N LEU A 274 4.83 15.92 4.26
CA LEU A 274 4.32 16.92 5.17
C LEU A 274 3.15 16.36 5.99
N PHE A 275 3.27 16.42 7.32
CA PHE A 275 2.20 16.13 8.26
C PHE A 275 1.74 17.42 8.92
N VAL A 276 0.49 17.80 8.67
CA VAL A 276 -0.17 18.97 9.27
C VAL A 276 -1.39 18.52 10.08
N ASP A 277 -1.78 19.29 11.08
CA ASP A 277 -2.81 18.86 12.02
C ASP A 277 -3.61 20.07 12.54
N PRO A 278 -4.94 20.01 12.61
CA PRO A 278 -5.73 21.04 13.29
C PRO A 278 -5.68 20.88 14.82
N LEU A 279 -5.33 19.69 15.34
CA LEU A 279 -5.32 19.38 16.76
C LEU A 279 -4.44 18.16 17.05
N ALA A 280 -3.12 18.36 17.15
CA ALA A 280 -2.18 17.29 17.49
C ALA A 280 -2.35 16.87 18.97
N GLU A 281 -2.85 15.67 19.24
CA GLU A 281 -3.09 15.18 20.60
C GLU A 281 -1.80 14.95 21.39
N MET A 282 -0.68 14.74 20.70
CA MET A 282 0.63 14.55 21.32
C MET A 282 1.32 15.85 21.68
N GLU A 283 0.82 17.00 21.20
CA GLU A 283 1.33 18.29 21.65
C GLU A 283 0.80 18.62 23.05
N ARG A 284 1.63 18.40 24.04
CA ARG A 284 1.32 18.75 25.44
C ARG A 284 2.09 20.01 25.82
N PRO A 285 1.42 21.13 26.04
CA PRO A 285 2.08 22.32 26.59
C PRO A 285 2.66 21.99 27.97
N PRO A 286 3.84 22.54 28.32
CA PRO A 286 4.39 22.38 29.68
C PRO A 286 3.37 22.84 30.75
N PRO A 287 3.36 22.23 31.94
CA PRO A 287 2.47 22.65 33.02
C PRO A 287 2.61 24.13 33.31
N GLY A 288 1.52 24.90 33.17
CA GLY A 288 1.49 26.35 33.40
C GLY A 288 1.84 27.23 32.21
N ALA A 289 2.13 26.67 31.04
CA ALA A 289 2.25 27.44 29.80
C ALA A 289 0.88 27.84 29.26
N MET A 290 0.81 29.00 28.60
CA MET A 290 -0.39 29.37 27.87
C MET A 290 -0.58 28.40 26.71
N PRO A 291 -1.84 28.01 26.39
CA PRO A 291 -2.10 27.18 25.21
C PRO A 291 -1.59 27.93 23.96
N THR A 292 -0.70 27.30 23.23
CA THR A 292 -0.34 27.71 21.87
C THR A 292 -1.50 27.37 20.92
N GLU A 293 -1.57 28.02 19.77
CA GLU A 293 -2.51 27.61 18.72
C GLU A 293 -2.31 26.11 18.43
N PRO A 294 -3.37 25.29 18.51
CA PRO A 294 -3.21 23.83 18.42
C PRO A 294 -2.92 23.34 16.98
N ALA A 295 -3.22 24.18 15.98
CA ALA A 295 -3.09 23.79 14.57
C ALA A 295 -1.68 24.05 14.02
N SER A 296 -1.26 23.21 13.07
CA SER A 296 -0.08 23.45 12.22
C SER A 296 -0.27 24.71 11.39
N ASN A 297 0.83 25.46 11.19
CA ASN A 297 0.88 26.63 10.33
C ASN A 297 1.99 26.46 9.28
N PHE A 298 1.59 26.21 8.02
CA PHE A 298 2.53 26.03 6.92
C PHE A 298 2.03 26.75 5.67
N SER A 299 2.45 28.00 5.49
CA SER A 299 1.97 28.89 4.43
C SER A 299 2.27 28.38 3.01
N LEU A 300 3.36 27.66 2.79
CA LEU A 300 3.75 27.09 1.49
C LEU A 300 2.71 26.12 0.93
N LEU A 301 1.96 25.44 1.80
CA LEU A 301 0.94 24.49 1.36
C LEU A 301 -0.12 25.16 0.47
N SER A 302 -0.54 26.38 0.83
CA SER A 302 -1.49 27.16 0.02
C SER A 302 -0.90 27.58 -1.33
N ASN A 303 0.38 27.89 -1.37
CA ASN A 303 1.10 28.19 -2.60
C ASN A 303 1.21 26.97 -3.54
N TRP A 304 1.30 25.75 -2.96
CA TRP A 304 1.30 24.49 -3.71
C TRP A 304 -0.10 24.02 -4.12
N GLY A 305 -1.17 24.74 -3.73
CA GLY A 305 -2.55 24.52 -4.17
C GLY A 305 -3.46 23.80 -3.19
N MET A 306 -3.05 23.60 -1.93
CA MET A 306 -3.87 23.02 -0.88
C MET A 306 -3.79 23.83 0.42
N GLN A 307 -4.79 23.69 1.29
CA GLN A 307 -4.78 24.28 2.63
C GLN A 307 -5.44 23.37 3.66
N LEU A 308 -4.96 23.44 4.90
CA LEU A 308 -5.57 22.79 6.06
C LEU A 308 -6.71 23.67 6.61
N ARG A 309 -7.85 23.06 6.97
CA ARG A 309 -8.89 23.71 7.79
C ARG A 309 -8.46 23.70 9.26
N VAL A 310 -7.84 24.76 9.72
CA VAL A 310 -7.18 24.83 11.04
C VAL A 310 -8.11 24.65 12.24
N ASP A 311 -9.42 25.03 12.13
CA ASP A 311 -10.38 24.96 13.24
C ASP A 311 -11.29 23.73 13.15
N THR A 312 -10.99 22.78 12.31
CA THR A 312 -11.90 21.72 11.94
C THR A 312 -11.26 20.35 12.02
N VAL A 313 -11.91 19.44 12.74
CA VAL A 313 -11.59 18.02 12.80
C VAL A 313 -12.63 17.24 11.99
N LEU A 314 -12.20 16.25 11.29
CA LEU A 314 -13.04 15.33 10.55
C LEU A 314 -13.69 14.33 11.49
N ALA A 315 -15.02 14.27 11.51
CA ALA A 315 -15.79 13.23 12.16
C ALA A 315 -16.39 12.29 11.10
N ASP A 316 -16.25 10.98 11.29
CA ASP A 316 -16.79 9.98 10.37
C ASP A 316 -17.42 8.82 11.14
N SER A 317 -18.71 8.60 10.95
CA SER A 317 -19.42 7.55 11.69
C SER A 317 -19.22 6.15 11.11
N ALA A 318 -18.87 6.02 9.83
CA ALA A 318 -18.61 4.72 9.22
C ALA A 318 -17.22 4.18 9.63
N ALA A 319 -16.20 5.05 9.63
CA ALA A 319 -14.83 4.72 10.01
C ALA A 319 -14.56 4.80 11.52
N ALA A 320 -15.50 5.28 12.34
CA ALA A 320 -15.31 5.49 13.78
C ALA A 320 -14.91 4.20 14.53
N LEU A 321 -13.83 4.27 15.29
CA LEU A 321 -13.37 3.18 16.15
C LEU A 321 -14.08 3.19 17.51
N ASN A 322 -14.14 2.02 18.13
CA ASN A 322 -14.69 1.85 19.47
C ASN A 322 -13.60 2.12 20.52
N VAL A 323 -13.92 2.99 21.48
CA VAL A 323 -13.05 3.32 22.62
C VAL A 323 -13.76 3.01 23.93
N GLY A 324 -13.01 2.86 25.01
CA GLY A 324 -13.58 2.70 26.34
C GLY A 324 -14.25 4.00 26.80
N GLY A 325 -15.54 3.96 27.03
CA GLY A 325 -16.28 5.08 27.63
C GLY A 325 -16.09 5.20 29.14
N SER A 326 -16.52 6.32 29.73
CA SER A 326 -16.39 6.63 31.15
C SER A 326 -17.09 5.62 32.08
N ASN A 327 -18.09 4.89 31.57
CA ASN A 327 -18.86 3.89 32.30
C ASN A 327 -18.39 2.45 32.07
N GLY A 328 -17.21 2.24 31.44
CA GLY A 328 -16.69 0.92 31.07
C GLY A 328 -17.41 0.28 29.89
N GLN A 329 -18.34 0.97 29.24
CA GLN A 329 -18.97 0.56 27.99
C GLN A 329 -18.11 0.98 26.78
N SER A 330 -18.17 0.20 25.71
CA SER A 330 -17.51 0.54 24.44
C SER A 330 -18.36 1.58 23.70
N VAL A 331 -17.75 2.72 23.36
CA VAL A 331 -18.42 3.85 22.66
C VAL A 331 -17.69 4.15 21.37
N ARG A 332 -18.42 4.44 20.29
CA ARG A 332 -17.83 4.87 19.02
C ARG A 332 -17.32 6.31 19.14
N HIS A 333 -16.04 6.53 18.82
CA HIS A 333 -15.42 7.83 18.84
C HIS A 333 -15.29 8.40 17.43
N LEU A 334 -16.12 9.39 17.08
CA LEU A 334 -16.25 9.92 15.72
C LEU A 334 -14.97 10.58 15.16
N GLY A 335 -14.02 10.93 16.02
CA GLY A 335 -12.73 11.52 15.60
C GLY A 335 -11.54 10.53 15.64
N ILE A 336 -11.73 9.29 16.10
CA ILE A 336 -10.73 8.24 16.02
C ILE A 336 -11.21 7.26 14.95
N LEU A 337 -10.53 7.27 13.81
CA LEU A 337 -10.99 6.61 12.59
C LEU A 337 -10.07 5.46 12.19
N GLY A 338 -10.65 4.31 11.91
CA GLY A 338 -10.00 3.18 11.24
C GLY A 338 -10.38 3.20 9.76
N LEU A 339 -9.49 3.70 8.94
CA LEU A 339 -9.66 3.82 7.50
C LEU A 339 -9.26 2.50 6.84
N SER A 340 -10.02 2.04 5.87
CA SER A 340 -9.81 0.80 5.13
C SER A 340 -9.53 1.07 3.66
N ALA A 341 -9.31 0.01 2.88
CA ALA A 341 -9.07 0.10 1.44
C ALA A 341 -10.11 0.93 0.66
N GLU A 342 -11.36 1.04 1.15
CA GLU A 342 -12.42 1.87 0.54
C GLU A 342 -12.13 3.39 0.65
N ASN A 343 -11.27 3.77 1.58
CA ASN A 343 -10.84 5.15 1.84
C ASN A 343 -9.57 5.52 1.08
N PHE A 344 -8.87 4.53 0.51
CA PHE A 344 -7.56 4.70 -0.12
C PHE A 344 -7.65 4.79 -1.64
N ASN A 345 -6.72 5.54 -2.23
CA ASN A 345 -6.49 5.50 -3.65
C ASN A 345 -5.66 4.25 -3.99
N SER A 346 -6.31 3.22 -4.52
CA SER A 346 -5.67 1.97 -4.90
C SER A 346 -4.66 2.10 -6.05
N ASP A 347 -4.70 3.21 -6.80
CA ASP A 347 -3.76 3.46 -7.90
C ASP A 347 -2.43 4.07 -7.42
N ASP A 348 -2.32 4.46 -6.14
CA ASP A 348 -1.09 4.99 -5.58
C ASP A 348 -0.33 3.88 -4.83
N VAL A 349 0.93 3.70 -5.22
CA VAL A 349 1.82 2.64 -4.71
C VAL A 349 1.99 2.71 -3.18
N SER A 350 1.96 3.89 -2.59
CA SER A 350 2.13 4.06 -1.15
C SER A 350 0.99 3.48 -0.32
N LEU A 351 -0.19 3.29 -0.93
CA LEU A 351 -1.42 2.84 -0.27
C LEU A 351 -1.95 1.49 -0.75
N ALA A 352 -1.62 1.11 -1.97
CA ALA A 352 -2.25 0.00 -2.68
C ALA A 352 -2.17 -1.37 -1.98
N SER A 353 -1.18 -1.55 -1.11
CA SER A 353 -0.99 -2.80 -0.36
C SER A 353 -1.47 -2.73 1.09
N LEU A 354 -2.06 -1.60 1.51
CA LEU A 354 -2.43 -1.37 2.90
C LEU A 354 -3.88 -1.77 3.17
N GLU A 355 -4.11 -2.41 4.31
CA GLU A 355 -5.43 -2.86 4.72
C GLU A 355 -6.13 -1.85 5.63
N SER A 356 -5.36 -1.22 6.53
CA SER A 356 -5.91 -0.28 7.50
C SER A 356 -4.91 0.80 7.91
N ILE A 357 -5.39 2.03 8.04
CA ILE A 357 -4.67 3.17 8.62
C ILE A 357 -5.56 3.79 9.68
N ASN A 358 -5.02 4.04 10.86
CA ASN A 358 -5.74 4.70 11.92
C ASN A 358 -5.30 6.16 12.06
N VAL A 359 -6.27 7.05 12.18
CA VAL A 359 -6.06 8.49 12.37
C VAL A 359 -6.87 8.98 13.55
N THR A 360 -6.45 10.07 14.18
CA THR A 360 -7.21 10.68 15.27
C THR A 360 -7.21 12.19 15.15
N THR A 361 -8.35 12.81 15.43
CA THR A 361 -8.56 14.28 15.29
C THR A 361 -8.05 14.84 13.95
N SER A 362 -8.06 14.00 12.91
CA SER A 362 -7.58 14.33 11.58
C SER A 362 -8.24 15.59 11.01
N GLY A 363 -7.47 16.39 10.31
CA GLY A 363 -7.93 17.59 9.61
C GLY A 363 -8.54 17.28 8.24
N ILE A 364 -8.89 18.37 7.56
CA ILE A 364 -9.42 18.35 6.20
C ILE A 364 -8.52 19.22 5.33
N LEU A 365 -8.13 18.69 4.18
CA LEU A 365 -7.38 19.39 3.15
C LEU A 365 -8.33 19.88 2.05
N ASP A 366 -8.32 21.18 1.79
CA ASP A 366 -9.05 21.80 0.69
C ASP A 366 -8.12 22.20 -0.45
N MET A 367 -8.61 22.11 -1.68
CA MET A 367 -7.91 22.68 -2.83
C MET A 367 -8.06 24.21 -2.84
N VAL A 368 -6.97 24.92 -3.14
CA VAL A 368 -6.93 26.39 -3.22
C VAL A 368 -6.88 26.82 -4.69
N GLY A 369 -7.86 27.56 -5.14
CA GLY A 369 -7.87 28.14 -6.49
C GLY A 369 -7.89 27.09 -7.61
N ARG A 370 -7.07 27.32 -8.65
CA ARG A 370 -6.78 26.38 -9.74
C ARG A 370 -5.26 26.20 -9.82
N PRO A 371 -4.70 25.28 -9.04
CA PRO A 371 -3.26 25.09 -9.04
C PRO A 371 -2.75 24.64 -10.41
N GLU A 372 -1.54 25.05 -10.77
CA GLU A 372 -0.84 24.53 -11.96
C GLU A 372 -0.29 23.11 -11.70
N SER A 373 -0.11 22.78 -10.41
CA SER A 373 0.27 21.45 -9.94
C SER A 373 -0.89 20.47 -10.11
N ARG A 374 -0.55 19.20 -10.32
CA ARG A 374 -1.48 18.09 -10.27
C ARG A 374 -1.68 17.66 -8.81
N ILE A 375 -2.94 17.53 -8.41
CA ILE A 375 -3.32 17.04 -7.09
C ILE A 375 -4.00 15.68 -7.26
N ASP A 376 -3.39 14.64 -6.70
CA ASP A 376 -3.94 13.29 -6.62
C ASP A 376 -4.35 13.04 -5.16
N ILE A 377 -5.63 12.75 -4.93
CA ILE A 377 -6.14 12.47 -3.59
C ILE A 377 -5.71 11.06 -3.21
N LEU A 378 -5.12 10.90 -2.02
CA LEU A 378 -4.59 9.64 -1.52
C LEU A 378 -5.56 8.97 -0.54
N ILE A 379 -6.03 9.71 0.47
CA ILE A 379 -6.90 9.19 1.52
C ILE A 379 -8.10 10.13 1.67
N GLN A 380 -9.31 9.56 1.73
CA GLN A 380 -10.56 10.28 1.95
C GLN A 380 -11.42 9.64 3.03
N SER A 381 -12.29 10.45 3.64
CA SER A 381 -13.36 9.95 4.52
C SER A 381 -14.38 9.10 3.77
N SER A 382 -15.31 8.52 4.51
CA SER A 382 -16.54 7.99 3.95
C SER A 382 -17.54 9.12 3.63
N GLU A 383 -18.67 8.79 2.98
CA GLU A 383 -19.78 9.73 2.78
C GLU A 383 -20.56 10.02 4.09
N ASN A 384 -20.33 9.20 5.13
CA ASN A 384 -20.94 9.36 6.45
C ASN A 384 -20.08 10.23 7.36
N ALA A 385 -19.49 11.28 6.81
CA ALA A 385 -18.59 12.19 7.49
C ALA A 385 -19.16 13.60 7.60
N MET A 386 -18.62 14.37 8.54
CA MET A 386 -18.88 15.81 8.65
C MET A 386 -17.71 16.55 9.29
N PRO A 387 -17.45 17.81 8.89
CA PRO A 387 -16.54 18.70 9.59
C PRO A 387 -17.11 19.11 10.95
N MET A 388 -16.31 19.02 12.02
CA MET A 388 -16.69 19.45 13.37
C MET A 388 -15.62 20.43 13.92
N ALA A 389 -16.03 21.38 14.71
CA ALA A 389 -15.09 22.33 15.33
C ALA A 389 -14.09 21.56 16.23
N SER A 390 -12.79 21.85 16.08
CA SER A 390 -11.70 21.23 16.84
C SER A 390 -11.85 21.39 18.36
N THR A 391 -12.46 22.51 18.80
CA THR A 391 -12.76 22.79 20.21
C THR A 391 -13.66 21.73 20.88
N LYS A 392 -14.47 21.01 20.11
CA LYS A 392 -15.31 19.93 20.66
C LYS A 392 -14.48 18.70 21.07
N PHE A 393 -13.31 18.52 20.46
CA PHE A 393 -12.40 17.41 20.73
C PHE A 393 -11.39 17.77 21.85
N GLN A 394 -10.98 19.01 21.95
CA GLN A 394 -10.02 19.49 22.98
C GLN A 394 -10.49 19.25 24.43
N SER A 395 -11.81 19.37 24.66
CA SER A 395 -12.40 19.25 25.99
C SER A 395 -13.40 18.09 26.11
N LEU A 396 -13.20 17.05 25.26
CA LEU A 396 -14.12 15.93 25.20
C LEU A 396 -13.97 15.02 26.41
N ALA A 397 -14.93 15.12 27.34
CA ALA A 397 -14.99 14.23 28.51
C ALA A 397 -15.72 12.89 28.19
N ASP A 398 -16.59 12.89 27.20
CA ASP A 398 -17.42 11.75 26.84
C ASP A 398 -17.67 11.73 25.31
N PRO A 399 -17.17 10.71 24.58
CA PRO A 399 -17.34 10.58 23.15
C PRO A 399 -18.79 10.55 22.65
N GLU A 400 -19.74 10.12 23.50
CA GLU A 400 -21.18 10.12 23.14
C GLU A 400 -21.73 11.52 22.83
N GLN A 401 -21.10 12.55 23.35
CA GLN A 401 -21.53 13.95 23.10
C GLN A 401 -21.37 14.32 21.63
N LEU A 402 -20.36 13.77 20.93
CA LEU A 402 -20.16 14.00 19.52
C LEU A 402 -21.33 13.47 18.67
N LEU A 403 -21.88 12.31 19.05
CA LEU A 403 -22.99 11.68 18.34
C LEU A 403 -24.27 12.54 18.35
N LYS A 404 -24.50 13.33 19.41
CA LYS A 404 -25.70 14.16 19.54
C LYS A 404 -25.81 15.30 18.51
N THR A 405 -24.65 15.76 18.00
CA THR A 405 -24.58 16.87 17.04
C THR A 405 -24.10 16.41 15.66
N PHE A 406 -23.88 15.13 15.49
CA PHE A 406 -23.39 14.57 14.24
C PHE A 406 -24.53 14.40 13.22
N VAL A 407 -24.34 14.99 12.03
CA VAL A 407 -25.22 14.83 10.88
C VAL A 407 -24.33 14.68 9.64
N PRO A 408 -24.27 13.51 9.02
CA PRO A 408 -23.39 13.31 7.85
C PRO A 408 -23.79 14.23 6.70
N THR A 409 -22.81 14.76 6.02
CA THR A 409 -23.01 15.70 4.89
C THR A 409 -23.25 15.01 3.55
N GLY A 410 -22.91 13.72 3.44
CA GLY A 410 -22.92 12.99 2.17
C GLY A 410 -21.71 13.29 1.27
N GLU A 411 -20.72 14.02 1.78
CA GLU A 411 -19.48 14.37 1.05
C GLU A 411 -18.30 13.59 1.61
N ARG A 412 -17.33 13.32 0.74
CA ARG A 412 -16.03 12.77 1.12
C ARG A 412 -15.02 13.90 1.30
N TYR A 413 -14.26 13.85 2.38
CA TYR A 413 -13.27 14.87 2.74
C TYR A 413 -11.86 14.32 2.60
N THR A 414 -10.94 15.14 2.07
CA THR A 414 -9.56 14.74 1.83
C THR A 414 -8.74 14.79 3.13
N ILE A 415 -8.10 13.68 3.47
CA ILE A 415 -7.19 13.53 4.60
C ILE A 415 -5.74 13.60 4.14
N ALA A 416 -5.41 12.94 3.01
CA ALA A 416 -4.08 12.97 2.44
C ALA A 416 -4.13 13.17 0.93
N ALA A 417 -3.12 13.87 0.38
CA ALA A 417 -3.01 14.14 -1.04
C ALA A 417 -1.55 14.20 -1.49
N ARG A 418 -1.32 13.92 -2.78
CA ARG A 418 -0.06 14.12 -3.47
C ARG A 418 -0.17 15.36 -4.36
N ILE A 419 0.79 16.25 -4.27
CA ILE A 419 0.92 17.45 -5.10
C ILE A 419 2.16 17.26 -5.97
N SER A 420 2.01 17.31 -7.29
CA SER A 420 3.12 17.04 -8.20
C SER A 420 3.10 17.94 -9.42
N GLY A 421 4.28 18.12 -10.06
CA GLY A 421 4.43 18.84 -11.30
C GLY A 421 4.81 20.31 -11.13
N LYS A 422 4.07 21.23 -11.78
CA LYS A 422 4.44 22.64 -11.84
C LYS A 422 4.11 23.38 -10.55
N ALA A 423 5.06 24.20 -10.09
CA ALA A 423 4.85 25.16 -9.01
C ALA A 423 5.71 26.40 -9.22
N VAL A 424 5.32 27.49 -8.58
CA VAL A 424 6.09 28.75 -8.53
C VAL A 424 6.51 29.01 -7.09
N THR A 425 7.63 29.70 -6.91
CA THR A 425 8.12 30.06 -5.57
C THR A 425 7.14 30.97 -4.84
N ALA A 426 7.02 30.78 -3.52
CA ALA A 426 6.30 31.70 -2.65
C ALA A 426 7.07 33.00 -2.40
N PHE A 427 8.37 33.06 -2.73
CA PHE A 427 9.28 34.17 -2.45
C PHE A 427 9.94 34.75 -3.73
N PRO A 428 9.19 35.33 -4.67
CA PRO A 428 9.75 35.78 -5.93
C PRO A 428 10.79 36.93 -5.76
N GLU A 429 10.69 37.68 -4.67
CA GLU A 429 11.61 38.80 -4.35
C GLU A 429 12.74 38.35 -3.39
N GLY A 430 12.73 37.10 -2.94
CA GLY A 430 13.65 36.59 -1.92
C GLY A 430 13.18 36.88 -0.50
N VAL A 431 14.06 36.71 0.47
CA VAL A 431 13.80 36.90 1.92
C VAL A 431 14.99 37.61 2.56
N GLU A 432 14.73 38.51 3.52
CA GLU A 432 15.75 39.13 4.35
C GLU A 432 16.07 38.17 5.52
N VAL A 433 17.33 37.77 5.64
CA VAL A 433 17.80 36.90 6.69
C VAL A 433 18.72 37.68 7.64
N GLU A 434 18.36 37.72 8.92
CA GLU A 434 19.25 38.29 9.94
C GLU A 434 20.40 37.28 10.20
N THR A 435 21.63 37.66 9.82
CA THR A 435 22.82 36.89 10.19
C THR A 435 23.36 37.43 11.50
N VAL A 436 23.38 36.58 12.53
CA VAL A 436 24.14 36.84 13.74
C VAL A 436 25.61 36.54 13.40
N PRO A 437 26.55 37.52 13.47
CA PRO A 437 27.95 37.20 13.22
C PRO A 437 28.40 36.10 14.19
N GLU A 438 28.97 35.03 13.65
CA GLU A 438 29.64 34.01 14.45
C GLU A 438 30.68 34.71 15.34
N ALA A 439 30.49 34.62 16.66
CA ALA A 439 31.46 35.17 17.60
C ALA A 439 32.80 34.49 17.36
N VAL A 440 33.71 35.17 16.68
CA VAL A 440 35.11 34.73 16.55
C VAL A 440 35.64 34.55 17.97
N PRO A 441 36.12 33.35 18.37
CA PRO A 441 36.70 33.20 19.69
C PRO A 441 37.93 34.10 19.78
N GLU A 442 37.78 35.21 20.52
CA GLU A 442 38.92 36.05 20.83
C GLU A 442 39.95 35.17 21.59
N ALA A 443 41.11 35.03 20.97
CA ALA A 443 42.27 34.47 21.58
C ALA A 443 42.54 35.21 22.91
N VAL A 444 42.34 34.50 24.02
CA VAL A 444 42.66 35.02 25.39
C VAL A 444 44.15 35.32 25.42
N PRO A 445 44.58 36.59 25.59
CA PRO A 445 45.95 36.90 25.94
C PRO A 445 46.10 36.63 27.42
N GLU A 446 47.03 35.78 27.77
CA GLU A 446 47.51 35.63 29.13
C GLU A 446 48.08 36.95 29.65
N THR A 447 47.61 37.28 30.87
CA THR A 447 48.21 38.26 31.81
C THR A 447 48.13 39.73 31.47
N VAL A 448 47.27 40.48 32.24
CA VAL A 448 47.61 41.81 32.91
C VAL A 448 46.58 42.09 34.05
N PRO A 449 46.99 42.79 35.16
CA PRO A 449 46.30 42.79 36.44
C PRO A 449 45.14 43.80 36.55
N GLU A 450 44.29 43.54 37.56
CA GLU A 450 43.13 44.36 37.97
C GLU A 450 43.40 45.87 37.99
N ALA A 451 42.61 46.59 37.20
CA ALA A 451 42.31 48.01 37.48
C ALA A 451 40.90 48.30 37.00
N GLN A 452 40.11 48.85 37.91
CA GLN A 452 38.71 49.27 37.72
C GLN A 452 38.47 50.09 36.45
N VAL A 453 37.45 49.69 35.65
CA VAL A 453 36.79 50.62 34.73
C VAL A 453 35.28 50.41 34.81
N GLU A 454 34.60 51.31 35.46
CA GLU A 454 33.19 51.62 35.27
C GLU A 454 32.99 52.07 33.82
N GLY A 455 32.12 51.43 33.08
CA GLY A 455 31.71 51.87 31.74
C GLY A 455 30.77 50.84 31.14
N GLN A 456 29.48 50.98 31.40
CA GLN A 456 28.42 50.31 30.62
C GLN A 456 28.46 50.79 29.19
N GLY A 457 29.17 50.13 28.31
CA GLY A 457 28.98 50.19 26.86
C GLY A 457 28.02 49.09 26.45
N GLN A 458 26.80 49.45 26.08
CA GLN A 458 25.94 48.61 25.30
C GLN A 458 26.68 48.29 24.00
N VAL A 459 27.10 47.05 23.80
CA VAL A 459 27.50 46.53 22.50
C VAL A 459 26.21 46.37 21.74
N GLU A 460 25.85 47.40 20.93
CA GLU A 460 24.94 47.24 19.84
C GLU A 460 25.54 46.19 18.89
N SER A 461 25.07 44.96 18.98
CA SER A 461 25.33 43.95 17.99
C SER A 461 24.67 44.45 16.70
N THR A 462 25.48 44.98 15.78
CA THR A 462 25.05 45.25 14.40
C THR A 462 24.59 43.94 13.80
N ARG A 463 23.28 43.77 13.70
CA ARG A 463 22.66 42.66 12.95
C ARG A 463 22.85 43.00 11.48
N ASP A 464 23.64 42.21 10.78
CA ASP A 464 23.77 42.31 9.33
C ASP A 464 22.55 41.63 8.70
N ILE A 465 21.75 42.39 7.98
CA ILE A 465 20.61 41.91 7.20
C ILE A 465 21.14 41.58 5.81
N GLN A 466 21.08 40.29 5.43
CA GLN A 466 21.43 39.85 4.07
C GLN A 466 20.16 39.45 3.32
N LEU A 467 19.99 39.98 2.12
CA LEU A 467 18.91 39.57 1.22
C LEU A 467 19.29 38.29 0.49
N HIS A 468 18.62 37.18 0.83
CA HIS A 468 18.71 35.91 0.12
C HIS A 468 17.74 35.96 -1.07
N GLN A 469 18.27 36.14 -2.28
CA GLN A 469 17.46 36.14 -3.50
C GLN A 469 17.05 34.70 -3.88
N ALA A 470 15.81 34.56 -4.39
CA ALA A 470 15.36 33.29 -4.94
C ALA A 470 16.22 32.90 -6.15
N VAL A 471 16.87 31.74 -6.06
CA VAL A 471 17.67 31.17 -7.17
C VAL A 471 16.74 30.50 -8.18
N LEU A 472 15.65 29.92 -7.72
CA LEU A 472 14.64 29.23 -8.53
C LEU A 472 13.27 29.88 -8.33
N THR A 473 12.69 30.37 -9.42
CA THR A 473 11.38 31.04 -9.41
C THR A 473 10.22 30.08 -9.70
N GLY A 474 10.51 28.88 -10.14
CA GLY A 474 9.51 27.83 -10.41
C GLY A 474 10.14 26.49 -10.77
N THR A 475 9.34 25.46 -10.75
CA THR A 475 9.73 24.08 -11.06
C THR A 475 8.62 23.35 -11.82
N ASP A 476 8.96 22.30 -12.53
CA ASP A 476 8.06 21.28 -13.06
C ASP A 476 8.19 19.93 -12.33
N LYS A 477 9.00 19.91 -11.25
CA LYS A 477 9.40 18.69 -10.52
C LYS A 477 8.90 18.66 -9.09
N LEU A 478 7.95 19.53 -8.71
CA LEU A 478 7.37 19.49 -7.37
C LEU A 478 6.83 18.09 -7.08
N ASN A 479 7.15 17.53 -5.90
CA ASN A 479 6.60 16.27 -5.45
C ASN A 479 6.47 16.27 -3.93
N VAL A 480 5.24 16.46 -3.47
CA VAL A 480 4.88 16.58 -2.06
C VAL A 480 3.77 15.60 -1.74
N ILE A 481 3.89 14.87 -0.64
CA ILE A 481 2.76 14.17 -0.01
C ILE A 481 2.39 14.96 1.23
N VAL A 482 1.13 15.31 1.38
CA VAL A 482 0.59 15.99 2.56
C VAL A 482 -0.47 15.14 3.22
N VAL A 483 -0.39 15.04 4.56
CA VAL A 483 -1.31 14.30 5.42
C VAL A 483 -1.84 15.25 6.49
N ALA A 484 -3.16 15.29 6.69
CA ALA A 484 -3.81 16.18 7.66
C ALA A 484 -3.99 15.51 9.03
N ASP A 485 -2.99 14.79 9.49
CA ASP A 485 -2.95 14.14 10.79
C ASP A 485 -1.50 13.86 11.17
N THR A 486 -1.05 14.38 12.29
CA THR A 486 0.30 14.09 12.83
C THR A 486 0.28 12.90 13.77
N ASP A 487 -0.86 12.64 14.39
CA ASP A 487 -1.04 11.54 15.32
C ASP A 487 -1.01 10.15 14.63
N ILE A 488 -1.18 10.12 13.29
CA ILE A 488 -0.95 8.92 12.45
C ILE A 488 0.42 8.28 12.70
N LEU A 489 1.42 9.07 13.09
CA LEU A 489 2.79 8.64 13.38
C LEU A 489 2.93 8.02 14.77
N THR A 490 1.95 8.22 15.69
CA THR A 490 2.05 7.80 17.09
C THR A 490 1.88 6.29 17.25
N ASP A 491 2.73 5.67 18.04
CA ASP A 491 2.73 4.22 18.30
C ASP A 491 1.34 3.70 18.74
N ARG A 492 0.62 4.46 19.54
CA ARG A 492 -0.69 4.08 20.10
C ARG A 492 -1.77 3.75 19.06
N LEU A 493 -1.63 4.24 17.81
CA LEU A 493 -2.62 4.06 16.75
C LEU A 493 -2.38 2.84 15.87
N TRP A 494 -1.18 2.23 15.93
CA TRP A 494 -0.86 1.20 14.96
C TRP A 494 0.08 0.09 15.44
N VAL A 495 0.82 0.30 16.57
CA VAL A 495 1.82 -0.65 17.03
C VAL A 495 1.75 -0.82 18.55
N GLN A 496 1.84 -2.06 19.00
CA GLN A 496 1.99 -2.38 20.42
C GLN A 496 3.47 -2.62 20.72
N VAL A 497 4.02 -1.79 21.61
CA VAL A 497 5.42 -1.88 22.03
C VAL A 497 5.49 -2.62 23.36
N GLN A 498 6.28 -3.70 23.40
CA GLN A 498 6.51 -4.52 24.58
C GLN A 498 8.01 -4.64 24.84
N ASN A 499 8.41 -4.47 26.09
CA ASN A 499 9.79 -4.69 26.50
C ASN A 499 9.92 -6.10 27.08
N PHE A 500 10.69 -6.95 26.42
CA PHE A 500 10.91 -8.32 26.82
C PHE A 500 12.42 -8.57 27.00
N PHE A 501 12.86 -8.81 28.23
CA PHE A 501 14.29 -9.03 28.61
C PHE A 501 15.27 -7.97 28.06
N GLY A 502 14.85 -6.70 28.03
CA GLY A 502 15.67 -5.59 27.52
C GLY A 502 15.67 -5.42 26.01
N GLN A 503 14.89 -6.22 25.27
CA GLN A 503 14.60 -6.03 23.85
C GLN A 503 13.22 -5.42 23.69
N THR A 504 13.12 -4.40 22.85
CA THR A 504 11.85 -3.78 22.48
C THR A 504 11.25 -4.54 21.30
N ILE A 505 10.09 -5.16 21.51
CA ILE A 505 9.33 -5.85 20.47
C ILE A 505 8.17 -4.95 20.08
N ALA A 506 8.15 -4.53 18.82
CA ALA A 506 7.06 -3.76 18.22
C ALA A 506 6.18 -4.70 17.39
N SER A 507 4.91 -4.81 17.75
CA SER A 507 3.92 -5.65 17.03
C SER A 507 2.87 -4.74 16.39
N PRO A 508 2.95 -4.46 15.08
CA PRO A 508 1.98 -3.62 14.40
C PRO A 508 0.62 -4.34 14.27
N TRP A 509 -0.47 -3.58 14.42
CA TRP A 509 -1.85 -4.03 14.23
C TRP A 509 -2.62 -3.17 13.22
N ALA A 510 -1.97 -2.12 12.68
CA ALA A 510 -2.42 -1.33 11.54
C ALA A 510 -1.19 -0.90 10.71
N ASN A 511 -1.42 -0.41 9.49
CA ASN A 511 -0.38 -0.16 8.51
C ASN A 511 0.12 1.30 8.49
N ASN A 512 0.00 2.05 9.58
CA ASN A 512 0.46 3.44 9.62
C ASN A 512 1.97 3.57 9.33
N GLY A 513 2.78 2.73 9.98
CA GLY A 513 4.23 2.69 9.73
C GLY A 513 4.56 2.34 8.28
N ASP A 514 3.87 1.34 7.72
CA ASP A 514 4.03 0.94 6.31
C ASP A 514 3.67 2.09 5.35
N PHE A 515 2.62 2.86 5.64
CA PHE A 515 2.25 4.04 4.84
C PHE A 515 3.35 5.09 4.81
N VAL A 516 3.96 5.37 5.95
CA VAL A 516 5.06 6.35 6.05
C VAL A 516 6.28 5.84 5.28
N LEU A 517 6.70 4.60 5.51
CA LEU A 517 7.83 3.99 4.82
C LEU A 517 7.62 3.94 3.31
N ASN A 518 6.45 3.47 2.85
CA ASN A 518 6.10 3.43 1.44
C ASN A 518 6.08 4.83 0.81
N SER A 519 5.61 5.85 1.56
CA SER A 519 5.62 7.23 1.10
C SER A 519 7.03 7.78 0.95
N VAL A 520 7.92 7.48 1.91
CA VAL A 520 9.34 7.86 1.87
C VAL A 520 10.05 7.13 0.72
N ASP A 521 9.88 5.83 0.59
CA ASP A 521 10.44 5.03 -0.51
C ASP A 521 9.99 5.56 -1.88
N ASN A 522 8.69 5.85 -2.03
CA ASN A 522 8.14 6.36 -3.26
C ASN A 522 8.64 7.77 -3.60
N LEU A 523 8.80 8.63 -2.59
CA LEU A 523 9.35 9.97 -2.77
C LEU A 523 10.85 9.94 -3.08
N LEU A 524 11.63 9.05 -2.45
CA LEU A 524 13.07 8.88 -2.69
C LEU A 524 13.36 8.14 -3.98
N GLY A 525 12.46 7.27 -4.39
CA GLY A 525 12.54 6.59 -5.68
C GLY A 525 12.72 7.60 -6.80
N GLY A 526 13.73 7.39 -7.65
CA GLY A 526 14.00 8.24 -8.80
C GLY A 526 12.78 8.38 -9.72
N SER A 527 12.88 9.24 -10.73
CA SER A 527 11.85 9.38 -11.78
C SER A 527 11.47 8.03 -12.40
N GLU A 528 12.41 7.06 -12.34
CA GLU A 528 12.32 5.69 -12.83
C GLU A 528 11.26 4.91 -12.04
N LEU A 529 11.34 4.88 -10.69
CA LEU A 529 10.36 4.18 -9.84
C LEU A 529 8.97 4.85 -9.88
N ILE A 530 8.91 6.17 -9.96
CA ILE A 530 7.64 6.91 -10.11
C ILE A 530 6.96 6.54 -11.44
N SER A 531 7.75 6.26 -12.49
CA SER A 531 7.23 5.88 -13.80
C SER A 531 6.74 4.42 -13.87
N ILE A 532 7.19 3.56 -12.93
CA ILE A 532 6.76 2.15 -12.79
C ILE A 532 5.41 2.08 -12.04
N ARG A 533 4.44 2.91 -12.40
CA ARG A 533 3.12 2.87 -11.78
C ARG A 533 2.39 1.56 -12.08
N SER A 534 1.40 1.26 -11.25
CA SER A 534 0.59 0.05 -11.30
C SER A 534 0.31 -0.45 -12.72
N ARG A 535 0.73 -1.67 -13.00
CA ARG A 535 0.34 -2.37 -14.21
C ARG A 535 -1.04 -3.00 -14.02
N GLY A 536 -1.76 -3.15 -15.12
CA GLY A 536 -3.00 -3.91 -15.09
C GLY A 536 -2.76 -5.34 -14.57
N ARG A 537 -3.70 -5.87 -13.79
CA ARG A 537 -3.66 -7.23 -13.25
C ARG A 537 -3.63 -8.26 -14.38
N PHE A 538 -2.83 -9.32 -14.22
CA PHE A 538 -2.87 -10.50 -15.07
C PHE A 538 -4.23 -11.21 -14.93
N SER A 539 -4.72 -11.36 -13.70
CA SER A 539 -6.06 -11.85 -13.43
C SER A 539 -7.04 -10.69 -13.48
N ARG A 540 -7.88 -10.67 -14.52
CA ARG A 540 -9.00 -9.73 -14.60
C ARG A 540 -10.18 -10.31 -13.85
N PRO A 541 -10.57 -9.74 -12.69
CA PRO A 541 -11.80 -10.16 -12.04
C PRO A 541 -12.97 -9.86 -12.99
N PHE A 542 -13.95 -10.77 -13.03
CA PHE A 542 -15.20 -10.52 -13.74
C PHE A 542 -16.01 -9.46 -12.99
N THR A 543 -15.66 -8.18 -13.17
CA THR A 543 -16.23 -7.05 -12.43
C THR A 543 -17.74 -7.02 -12.44
N VAL A 544 -18.37 -7.41 -13.57
CA VAL A 544 -19.83 -7.55 -13.67
C VAL A 544 -20.34 -8.68 -12.77
N VAL A 545 -19.65 -9.81 -12.73
CA VAL A 545 -20.02 -10.95 -11.87
C VAL A 545 -19.85 -10.57 -10.41
N GLU A 546 -18.75 -9.89 -10.06
CA GLU A 546 -18.48 -9.45 -8.71
C GLU A 546 -19.48 -8.38 -8.26
N SER A 547 -19.82 -7.41 -9.08
CA SER A 547 -20.87 -6.43 -8.78
C SER A 547 -22.24 -7.08 -8.56
N LEU A 548 -22.60 -8.10 -9.35
CA LEU A 548 -23.82 -8.87 -9.18
C LEU A 548 -23.79 -9.69 -7.88
N ARG A 549 -22.62 -10.27 -7.55
CA ARG A 549 -22.41 -11.00 -6.29
C ARG A 549 -22.56 -10.08 -5.09
N LEU A 550 -21.89 -8.91 -5.11
CA LEU A 550 -21.98 -7.90 -4.05
C LEU A 550 -23.42 -7.36 -3.89
N ALA A 551 -24.11 -7.11 -5.00
CA ALA A 551 -25.52 -6.68 -4.96
C ALA A 551 -26.44 -7.76 -4.36
N ALA A 552 -26.25 -9.03 -4.73
CA ALA A 552 -26.97 -10.15 -4.16
C ALA A 552 -26.62 -10.32 -2.68
N GLN A 553 -25.36 -10.29 -2.31
CA GLN A 553 -24.90 -10.38 -0.93
C GLN A 553 -25.47 -9.26 -0.06
N SER A 554 -25.41 -7.99 -0.52
CA SER A 554 -26.00 -6.84 0.20
C SER A 554 -27.51 -6.98 0.40
N LYS A 555 -28.24 -7.48 -0.60
CA LYS A 555 -29.67 -7.73 -0.49
C LYS A 555 -30.01 -8.79 0.56
N TYR A 556 -29.29 -9.90 0.54
CA TYR A 556 -29.54 -11.01 1.47
C TYR A 556 -29.00 -10.72 2.88
N GLN A 557 -27.91 -9.98 3.00
CA GLN A 557 -27.33 -9.57 4.28
C GLN A 557 -28.30 -8.68 5.07
N LYS A 558 -28.95 -7.69 4.42
CA LYS A 558 -30.00 -6.89 5.06
C LYS A 558 -31.15 -7.73 5.61
N SER A 559 -31.56 -8.75 4.86
CA SER A 559 -32.61 -9.66 5.29
C SER A 559 -32.13 -10.57 6.45
N ALA A 560 -30.88 -11.04 6.39
CA ALA A 560 -30.29 -11.85 7.45
C ALA A 560 -30.12 -11.03 8.75
N ASP A 561 -29.65 -9.79 8.68
CA ASP A 561 -29.48 -8.90 9.83
C ASP A 561 -30.82 -8.53 10.49
N THR A 562 -31.89 -8.41 9.69
CA THR A 562 -33.24 -8.16 10.23
C THR A 562 -33.74 -9.39 10.98
N LEU A 563 -33.61 -10.58 10.37
CA LEU A 563 -34.02 -11.84 11.02
C LEU A 563 -33.15 -12.18 12.24
N GLN A 564 -31.87 -11.81 12.22
CA GLN A 564 -30.97 -11.98 13.36
C GLN A 564 -31.41 -11.12 14.55
N ARG A 565 -31.79 -9.85 14.30
CA ARG A 565 -32.33 -8.96 15.34
C ARG A 565 -33.68 -9.47 15.90
N GLU A 566 -34.60 -9.92 15.03
CA GLU A 566 -35.84 -10.53 15.47
C GLU A 566 -35.61 -11.78 16.35
N LEU A 567 -34.55 -12.58 16.02
CA LEU A 567 -34.17 -13.72 16.82
C LEU A 567 -33.63 -13.32 18.19
N GLU A 568 -32.75 -12.29 18.25
CA GLU A 568 -32.20 -11.77 19.50
C GLU A 568 -33.32 -11.15 20.40
N GLU A 569 -34.27 -10.42 19.82
CA GLU A 569 -35.43 -9.89 20.53
C GLU A 569 -36.31 -11.00 21.06
N THR A 570 -36.56 -12.06 20.28
CA THR A 570 -37.36 -13.21 20.71
C THR A 570 -36.67 -13.99 21.82
N ASP A 571 -35.33 -14.17 21.72
CA ASP A 571 -34.53 -14.82 22.77
C ASP A 571 -34.49 -13.99 24.05
N ALA A 572 -34.44 -12.65 23.98
CA ALA A 572 -34.51 -11.75 25.13
C ALA A 572 -35.87 -11.87 25.82
N GLN A 573 -36.99 -11.85 25.06
CA GLN A 573 -38.33 -12.02 25.59
C GLN A 573 -38.55 -13.39 26.25
N LEU A 574 -38.01 -14.46 25.66
CA LEU A 574 -38.01 -15.80 26.22
C LEU A 574 -37.28 -15.86 27.56
N ASN A 575 -36.08 -15.28 27.62
CA ASN A 575 -35.29 -15.18 28.84
C ASN A 575 -35.95 -14.34 29.93
N GLU A 576 -36.66 -13.26 29.56
CA GLU A 576 -37.38 -12.44 30.48
C GLU A 576 -38.58 -13.21 31.12
N VAL A 577 -39.28 -13.98 30.30
CA VAL A 577 -40.38 -14.85 30.79
C VAL A 577 -39.82 -15.98 31.67
N GLU A 578 -38.67 -16.58 31.31
CA GLU A 578 -38.03 -17.61 32.11
C GLU A 578 -37.41 -17.05 33.40
N SER A 579 -36.80 -15.85 33.38
CA SER A 579 -36.16 -15.23 34.55
C SER A 579 -37.20 -14.68 35.56
N SER A 580 -38.35 -14.27 35.10
CA SER A 580 -39.47 -13.86 35.99
C SER A 580 -40.02 -15.03 36.85
N GLN A 581 -39.58 -16.29 36.58
CA GLN A 581 -39.92 -17.47 37.37
C GLN A 581 -39.08 -17.61 38.65
N SER A 582 -37.84 -17.05 38.71
CA SER A 582 -36.96 -17.33 39.86
C SER A 582 -37.37 -16.64 41.16
N ASP A 583 -38.30 -15.71 41.15
CA ASP A 583 -38.73 -14.94 42.34
C ASP A 583 -40.08 -15.33 42.99
N GLN A 584 -40.90 -16.12 42.34
CA GLN A 584 -42.16 -16.55 42.97
C GLN A 584 -42.61 -17.98 42.62
N ASN A 585 -42.40 -18.89 43.55
CA ASN A 585 -42.95 -20.26 43.64
C ASN A 585 -42.50 -21.35 42.65
N LEU A 586 -41.80 -22.32 43.19
CA LEU A 586 -41.09 -23.46 42.61
C LEU A 586 -41.96 -24.55 41.95
N PHE A 587 -43.25 -24.44 41.73
CA PHE A 587 -44.04 -25.67 41.41
C PHE A 587 -45.11 -25.60 40.32
N ALA A 588 -45.41 -24.53 39.62
CA ALA A 588 -46.25 -24.62 38.40
C ALA A 588 -46.22 -23.37 37.55
N LEU A 589 -45.92 -23.50 36.28
CA LEU A 589 -46.17 -22.50 35.23
C LEU A 589 -47.68 -22.21 35.15
N SER A 590 -48.06 -20.93 35.03
CA SER A 590 -49.47 -20.65 34.69
C SER A 590 -49.73 -21.13 33.24
N PRO A 591 -50.94 -21.58 32.90
CA PRO A 591 -51.27 -22.01 31.54
C PRO A 591 -51.02 -20.93 30.48
N GLU A 592 -51.03 -19.65 30.85
CA GLU A 592 -50.73 -18.51 30.01
C GLU A 592 -49.23 -18.35 29.73
N GLN A 593 -48.38 -18.63 30.74
CA GLN A 593 -46.93 -18.63 30.60
C GLN A 593 -46.43 -19.81 29.73
N GLU A 594 -47.02 -21.00 29.89
CA GLU A 594 -46.73 -22.18 29.10
C GLU A 594 -47.10 -21.97 27.61
N GLN A 595 -48.20 -21.30 27.34
CA GLN A 595 -48.60 -20.86 25.99
C GLN A 595 -47.63 -19.83 25.40
N ALA A 596 -47.20 -18.84 26.19
CA ALA A 596 -46.26 -17.82 25.75
C ALA A 596 -44.89 -18.41 25.40
N ILE A 597 -44.35 -19.30 26.24
CA ILE A 597 -43.10 -20.01 25.98
C ILE A 597 -43.19 -20.83 24.70
N THR A 598 -44.30 -21.56 24.52
CA THR A 598 -44.50 -22.36 23.29
C THR A 598 -44.57 -21.47 22.05
N GLN A 599 -45.25 -20.34 22.12
CA GLN A 599 -45.32 -19.36 21.02
C GLN A 599 -43.93 -18.79 20.67
N PHE A 600 -43.13 -18.39 21.67
CA PHE A 600 -41.77 -17.89 21.43
C PHE A 600 -40.83 -18.96 20.86
N GLN A 601 -40.96 -20.23 21.31
CA GLN A 601 -40.20 -21.33 20.76
C GLN A 601 -40.57 -21.61 19.30
N ASP A 602 -41.86 -21.58 18.97
CA ASP A 602 -42.33 -21.75 17.59
C ASP A 602 -41.85 -20.58 16.69
N GLU A 603 -41.91 -19.35 17.20
CA GLU A 603 -41.40 -18.17 16.49
C GLU A 603 -39.91 -18.24 16.25
N LYS A 604 -39.11 -18.62 17.25
CA LYS A 604 -37.68 -18.85 17.15
C LYS A 604 -37.34 -19.92 16.08
N LEU A 605 -38.08 -21.01 16.03
CA LEU A 605 -37.93 -22.03 15.01
C LEU A 605 -38.24 -21.51 13.60
N ARG A 606 -39.31 -20.67 13.49
CA ARG A 606 -39.70 -20.02 12.24
C ARG A 606 -38.59 -19.09 11.73
N ILE A 607 -38.05 -18.22 12.58
CA ILE A 607 -36.99 -17.27 12.24
C ILE A 607 -35.72 -18.02 11.84
N ARG A 608 -35.31 -19.05 12.58
CA ARG A 608 -34.15 -19.87 12.24
C ARG A 608 -34.30 -20.60 10.90
N LYS A 609 -35.51 -21.02 10.55
CA LYS A 609 -35.76 -21.61 9.23
C LYS A 609 -35.64 -20.59 8.13
N GLN A 610 -36.23 -19.40 8.31
CA GLN A 610 -36.14 -18.29 7.35
C GLN A 610 -34.68 -17.83 7.14
N LEU A 611 -33.89 -17.75 8.20
CA LEU A 611 -32.48 -17.38 8.13
C LEU A 611 -31.65 -18.41 7.34
N ARG A 612 -31.97 -19.70 7.51
CA ARG A 612 -31.37 -20.78 6.75
C ARG A 612 -31.76 -20.72 5.27
N ASP A 613 -33.05 -20.45 4.99
CA ASP A 613 -33.55 -20.33 3.63
C ASP A 613 -32.91 -19.14 2.89
N VAL A 614 -32.71 -18.00 3.56
CA VAL A 614 -32.00 -16.82 3.02
C VAL A 614 -30.55 -17.16 2.68
N ARG A 615 -29.83 -17.83 3.57
CA ARG A 615 -28.46 -18.27 3.31
C ARG A 615 -28.37 -19.27 2.14
N HIS A 616 -29.28 -20.22 2.10
CA HIS A 616 -29.35 -21.20 1.02
C HIS A 616 -29.68 -20.57 -0.35
N GLN A 617 -30.54 -19.54 -0.38
CA GLN A 617 -30.83 -18.80 -1.60
C GLN A 617 -29.62 -18.02 -2.11
N LEU A 618 -28.82 -17.41 -1.22
CA LEU A 618 -27.57 -16.73 -1.58
C LEU A 618 -26.60 -17.71 -2.27
N ASP A 619 -26.36 -18.86 -1.67
CA ASP A 619 -25.44 -19.87 -2.22
C ASP A 619 -25.92 -20.37 -3.59
N LYS A 620 -27.22 -20.65 -3.72
CA LYS A 620 -27.84 -21.13 -4.97
C LYS A 620 -27.77 -20.12 -6.12
N ASP A 621 -27.96 -18.84 -5.84
CA ASP A 621 -27.92 -17.79 -6.88
C ASP A 621 -26.48 -17.60 -7.37
N ILE A 622 -25.48 -17.69 -6.48
CA ILE A 622 -24.05 -17.65 -6.82
C ILE A 622 -23.63 -18.86 -7.67
N GLU A 623 -24.04 -20.07 -7.26
CA GLU A 623 -23.75 -21.31 -8.03
C GLU A 623 -24.47 -21.30 -9.39
N GLY A 624 -25.70 -20.80 -9.46
CA GLY A 624 -26.47 -20.70 -10.71
C GLY A 624 -25.81 -19.79 -11.74
N LEU A 625 -25.21 -18.69 -11.31
CA LEU A 625 -24.44 -17.77 -12.13
C LEU A 625 -23.19 -18.46 -12.72
N GLY A 626 -22.44 -19.20 -11.87
CA GLY A 626 -21.29 -19.98 -12.30
C GLY A 626 -21.64 -21.07 -13.32
N ALA A 627 -22.75 -21.77 -13.12
CA ALA A 627 -23.24 -22.81 -14.04
C ALA A 627 -23.64 -22.24 -15.40
N THR A 628 -24.29 -21.06 -15.45
CA THR A 628 -24.70 -20.39 -16.68
C THR A 628 -23.48 -19.93 -17.48
N LEU A 629 -22.47 -19.34 -16.85
CA LEU A 629 -21.24 -18.94 -17.52
C LEU A 629 -20.45 -20.13 -18.06
N LYS A 630 -20.36 -21.24 -17.31
CA LYS A 630 -19.75 -22.49 -17.77
C LYS A 630 -20.48 -23.02 -19.03
N LEU A 631 -21.80 -23.02 -19.06
CA LEU A 631 -22.59 -23.48 -20.19
C LEU A 631 -22.37 -22.62 -21.44
N ILE A 632 -22.32 -21.30 -21.29
CA ILE A 632 -22.06 -20.39 -22.41
C ILE A 632 -20.65 -20.64 -22.98
N ASN A 633 -19.64 -20.71 -22.15
CA ASN A 633 -18.25 -20.83 -22.61
C ASN A 633 -17.93 -22.24 -23.16
N ILE A 634 -18.46 -23.30 -22.54
CA ILE A 634 -18.12 -24.69 -22.90
C ILE A 634 -18.97 -25.19 -24.08
N ILE A 635 -20.20 -24.75 -24.20
CA ILE A 635 -21.13 -25.27 -25.21
C ILE A 635 -21.48 -24.24 -26.28
N VAL A 636 -21.95 -23.05 -25.91
CA VAL A 636 -22.49 -22.08 -26.86
C VAL A 636 -21.40 -21.50 -27.76
N LEU A 637 -20.27 -21.10 -27.19
CA LEU A 637 -19.16 -20.48 -27.92
C LEU A 637 -18.51 -21.44 -28.95
N PRO A 638 -18.15 -22.71 -28.61
CA PRO A 638 -17.64 -23.68 -29.56
C PRO A 638 -18.66 -24.03 -30.65
N LEU A 639 -19.95 -24.13 -30.32
CA LEU A 639 -21.01 -24.44 -31.27
C LEU A 639 -21.18 -23.29 -32.28
N LEU A 640 -21.14 -22.04 -31.87
CA LEU A 640 -21.14 -20.87 -32.74
C LEU A 640 -19.91 -20.83 -33.66
N LEU A 641 -18.72 -21.18 -33.17
CA LEU A 641 -17.52 -21.29 -34.00
C LEU A 641 -17.64 -22.36 -35.07
N VAL A 642 -18.13 -23.56 -34.72
CA VAL A 642 -18.36 -24.64 -35.69
C VAL A 642 -19.38 -24.24 -36.74
N LEU A 643 -20.50 -23.62 -36.35
CA LEU A 643 -21.51 -23.10 -37.28
C LEU A 643 -20.96 -22.01 -38.18
N GLY A 644 -20.13 -21.10 -37.64
CA GLY A 644 -19.46 -20.06 -38.41
C GLY A 644 -18.50 -20.62 -39.47
N ILE A 645 -17.69 -21.62 -39.08
CA ILE A 645 -16.81 -22.34 -40.05
C ILE A 645 -17.61 -23.06 -41.12
N TYR A 646 -18.68 -23.73 -40.72
CA TYR A 646 -19.57 -24.41 -41.69
C TYR A 646 -20.23 -23.43 -42.66
N ALA A 647 -20.75 -22.30 -42.18
CA ALA A 647 -21.32 -21.24 -43.00
C ALA A 647 -20.30 -20.64 -43.97
N MET A 648 -19.06 -20.38 -43.51
CA MET A 648 -17.96 -19.91 -44.36
C MET A 648 -17.59 -20.92 -45.44
N ARG A 649 -17.57 -22.20 -45.10
CA ARG A 649 -17.30 -23.27 -46.08
C ARG A 649 -18.42 -23.42 -47.11
N TYR A 650 -19.66 -23.29 -46.67
CA TYR A 650 -20.84 -23.33 -47.54
C TYR A 650 -20.86 -22.14 -48.54
N THR A 651 -20.57 -20.92 -48.08
CA THR A 651 -20.52 -19.73 -48.95
C THR A 651 -19.33 -19.75 -49.92
N ARG A 652 -18.17 -20.34 -49.52
CA ARG A 652 -17.01 -20.56 -50.41
C ARG A 652 -17.33 -21.63 -51.48
N GLY A 653 -18.04 -22.70 -51.10
CA GLY A 653 -18.46 -23.74 -52.06
C GLY A 653 -19.40 -23.22 -53.16
N MET A 654 -20.27 -22.27 -52.84
CA MET A 654 -21.15 -21.63 -53.86
C MET A 654 -20.41 -20.65 -54.80
N ARG A 655 -19.28 -20.07 -54.41
CA ARG A 655 -18.46 -19.20 -55.28
C ARG A 655 -17.54 -19.93 -56.25
N ILE A 656 -17.37 -21.26 -56.09
CA ILE A 656 -16.52 -22.09 -56.99
C ILE A 656 -17.38 -22.81 -58.00
N SER A 657 -18.73 -22.88 -57.86
CA SER A 657 -19.66 -23.51 -58.77
C SER A 657 -20.52 -22.53 -59.59
N GLY A 658 -20.25 -21.25 -59.59
CA GLY A 658 -20.75 -20.20 -60.48
C GLY A 658 -19.58 -19.57 -61.21
#